data_5ec43b43348b1bd9d1f5d5fcadfa6542
#
_entry.id   5ec43b43348b1bd9d1f5d5fcadfa6542
#
_cell.length_a   1.000
_cell.length_b   1.000
_cell.length_c   1.000
_cell.angle_alpha   90.00
_cell.angle_beta   90.00
_cell.angle_gamma   90.00
#
_symmetry.space_group_name_H-M   'P 1'
#
loop_
_entity.id
_entity.type
_entity.pdbx_description
1 polymer ?
#
loop_
_entity_poly.entity_id
_entity_poly.type
_entity_poly.pdbx_seq_one_letter_code
_entity_poly.pdbx_strand_id
1 'polypeptide(L)'
;MSDLAKEITPVNIEDELRGSYLDYAMSVIVGRALPDVRDGLKPVHRRVLFAMNVLGNDWNKPYKKSARVVGDVIGKYHPHGDSAVYDTIVRMAQPFSLRYMLVDGQGNFGSIDGDSAAAMRYTEVRMAKIAHELLADLDKETVDYVPNYDGTEQIPAVLPTKIPNLLVNGASGIAVGMATNIPPHNLGEVIDGCLAFINNEEITIDELMDYIPGPDFPTAALISGRKGIVDAYKTGRGKIYMRSKAEIEVEKNGKETIIVTEIPYQVNKARLIEKIAELVKDKKVEGISALRDESDKDGMRIVIECKRDAVGEVVLNNLYAQTQLQTTFGINMVALNNGQPQLFNLKDMLKCFVDHRREVVTRRTIFELRKARERAHILEALSLALANIDEVIELIKNAPTPAEAKVGLVSRGWDLGNVASMLERAGTDAARPEWLEDQYGIRDGLYYLTETQAQAILELRLHRLTGLEHEKILDEYKALLDEIAELMHILASTERLMEVIREELEAVRDGYGDARRTEITAATHDIDMEELIAREDVVVTLSHEVYVKYKILSDYEAQRRGGKGKSATKMKDEDFIERLLVANTHDNILCFSTRGKTYRLKVYQLPHATRTARGKPIVNILPLEEGERITAILPVDEFSPEKFIFMATGDGTVKKTPLNQFANVRSNGLIAVNLRDDDSLIGVDITNGDSDIMLFSKAGKVVRFSEDKVRAMGRTAAGVRGMKLADEDQVVSLIVPSNEGDILTVTQNGYGKRTELAEYPTKGRATQGVVSIKVSERNGPVVGAVQVEEGDEMMMITDAGTLVRTRVAEVSQVGRNTQGVTLIRTVEDESVVGLQRIDEVEEVELPEGEEAEATEANAEGQAPEAPAADDAAEGSEEE
;
A
#
# COMPACT_ATOMS: atom_id res chain seq x y z
N MET A 1 -34.79 -22.44 -44.81
CA MET A 1 -35.51 -22.01 -43.57
C MET A 1 -35.88 -23.23 -42.81
N SER A 2 -35.48 -23.34 -41.61
CA SER A 2 -35.81 -24.29 -40.57
C SER A 2 -34.66 -25.17 -40.15
N ASP A 3 -33.88 -24.66 -39.23
CA ASP A 3 -33.52 -25.48 -38.07
C ASP A 3 -33.64 -24.55 -36.85
N LEU A 4 -34.88 -24.31 -36.49
CA LEU A 4 -35.25 -23.89 -35.17
C LEU A 4 -34.85 -25.01 -34.23
N ALA A 5 -34.12 -24.67 -33.17
CA ALA A 5 -33.70 -25.63 -32.15
C ALA A 5 -34.86 -26.56 -31.76
N LYS A 6 -34.62 -27.87 -31.82
CA LYS A 6 -35.63 -28.88 -31.52
C LYS A 6 -36.05 -28.93 -30.04
N GLU A 7 -35.27 -28.27 -29.18
CA GLU A 7 -35.50 -28.27 -27.74
C GLU A 7 -35.13 -26.90 -27.18
N ILE A 8 -36.08 -26.25 -26.51
CA ILE A 8 -35.86 -25.00 -25.80
C ILE A 8 -35.77 -25.37 -24.31
N THR A 9 -34.55 -25.35 -23.77
CA THR A 9 -34.30 -25.53 -22.33
C THR A 9 -34.36 -24.17 -21.63
N PRO A 10 -35.28 -23.94 -20.69
CA PRO A 10 -35.31 -22.70 -19.93
C PRO A 10 -34.09 -22.62 -19.03
N VAL A 11 -33.27 -21.57 -19.15
CA VAL A 11 -32.12 -21.29 -18.29
C VAL A 11 -32.46 -20.08 -17.47
N ASN A 12 -32.29 -20.20 -16.15
CA ASN A 12 -32.42 -19.07 -15.24
C ASN A 12 -31.24 -18.13 -15.46
N ILE A 13 -31.49 -16.87 -15.78
CA ILE A 13 -30.47 -15.87 -16.05
C ILE A 13 -29.55 -15.62 -14.83
N GLU A 14 -30.07 -15.74 -13.62
CA GLU A 14 -29.28 -15.58 -12.38
C GLU A 14 -28.26 -16.70 -12.21
N ASP A 15 -28.64 -17.94 -12.52
CA ASP A 15 -27.76 -19.10 -12.41
C ASP A 15 -26.70 -19.09 -13.50
N GLU A 16 -27.07 -18.70 -14.74
CA GLU A 16 -26.15 -18.54 -15.85
C GLU A 16 -25.13 -17.40 -15.59
N LEU A 17 -25.61 -16.26 -15.11
CA LEU A 17 -24.73 -15.14 -14.74
C LEU A 17 -23.79 -15.53 -13.62
N ARG A 18 -24.25 -16.24 -12.59
CA ARG A 18 -23.43 -16.71 -11.48
C ARG A 18 -22.35 -17.68 -11.96
N GLY A 19 -22.73 -18.67 -12.81
CA GLY A 19 -21.81 -19.63 -13.40
C GLY A 19 -20.74 -18.94 -14.25
N SER A 20 -21.17 -18.17 -15.24
CA SER A 20 -20.26 -17.45 -16.16
C SER A 20 -19.35 -16.45 -15.45
N TYR A 21 -19.84 -15.73 -14.41
CA TYR A 21 -19.01 -14.82 -13.63
C TYR A 21 -17.98 -15.56 -12.79
N LEU A 22 -18.35 -16.71 -12.21
CA LEU A 22 -17.43 -17.54 -11.44
C LEU A 22 -16.32 -18.10 -12.34
N ASP A 23 -16.67 -18.63 -13.52
CA ASP A 23 -15.71 -19.15 -14.49
C ASP A 23 -14.77 -18.06 -14.98
N TYR A 24 -15.29 -16.87 -15.28
CA TYR A 24 -14.48 -15.71 -15.62
C TYR A 24 -13.56 -15.31 -14.48
N ALA A 25 -14.06 -15.22 -13.26
CA ALA A 25 -13.26 -14.88 -12.08
C ALA A 25 -12.14 -15.88 -11.85
N MET A 26 -12.43 -17.18 -11.92
CA MET A 26 -11.43 -18.24 -11.80
C MET A 26 -10.39 -18.18 -12.91
N SER A 27 -10.81 -17.97 -14.16
CA SER A 27 -9.89 -17.79 -15.28
C SER A 27 -8.93 -16.60 -15.08
N VAL A 28 -9.43 -15.47 -14.56
CA VAL A 28 -8.60 -14.28 -14.30
C VAL A 28 -7.69 -14.50 -13.10
N ILE A 29 -8.19 -15.12 -12.02
CA ILE A 29 -7.42 -15.34 -10.78
C ILE A 29 -6.27 -16.33 -11.04
N VAL A 30 -6.60 -17.52 -11.52
CA VAL A 30 -5.65 -18.63 -11.66
C VAL A 30 -4.90 -18.54 -12.98
N GLY A 31 -5.58 -18.20 -14.08
CA GLY A 31 -5.03 -18.25 -15.45
C GLY A 31 -4.30 -16.98 -15.91
N ARG A 32 -4.34 -15.87 -15.14
CA ARG A 32 -3.79 -14.58 -15.64
C ARG A 32 -3.09 -13.72 -14.60
N ALA A 33 -3.74 -13.38 -13.48
CA ALA A 33 -3.33 -12.24 -12.67
C ALA A 33 -2.37 -12.59 -11.54
N LEU A 34 -2.53 -13.77 -10.90
CA LEU A 34 -1.75 -14.16 -9.75
C LEU A 34 -0.57 -15.05 -10.11
N PRO A 35 0.59 -14.88 -9.44
CA PRO A 35 1.73 -15.77 -9.57
C PRO A 35 1.54 -17.05 -8.77
N ASP A 36 2.18 -18.15 -9.18
CA ASP A 36 2.33 -19.35 -8.35
C ASP A 36 3.41 -19.12 -7.28
N VAL A 37 3.15 -19.53 -6.05
CA VAL A 37 4.08 -19.30 -4.92
C VAL A 37 5.41 -20.01 -5.09
N ARG A 38 5.43 -21.12 -5.84
CA ARG A 38 6.60 -21.99 -6.04
C ARG A 38 7.63 -21.38 -6.98
N ASP A 39 7.20 -20.92 -8.18
CA ASP A 39 8.10 -20.36 -9.19
C ASP A 39 7.98 -18.83 -9.37
N GLY A 40 7.03 -18.20 -8.68
CA GLY A 40 6.84 -16.74 -8.72
C GLY A 40 6.36 -16.17 -10.05
N LEU A 41 5.91 -17.03 -10.96
CA LEU A 41 5.56 -16.64 -12.32
C LEU A 41 4.06 -16.67 -12.56
N LYS A 42 3.59 -15.70 -13.32
CA LYS A 42 2.26 -15.77 -13.93
C LYS A 42 2.31 -16.71 -15.14
N PRO A 43 1.18 -17.27 -15.57
CA PRO A 43 1.15 -18.19 -16.70
C PRO A 43 1.83 -17.66 -17.98
N VAL A 44 1.67 -16.38 -18.30
CA VAL A 44 2.29 -15.76 -19.48
C VAL A 44 3.83 -15.75 -19.40
N HIS A 45 4.40 -15.39 -18.22
CA HIS A 45 5.85 -15.40 -18.01
C HIS A 45 6.42 -16.81 -18.15
N ARG A 46 5.78 -17.79 -17.53
CA ARG A 46 6.17 -19.21 -17.59
C ARG A 46 6.16 -19.71 -19.02
N ARG A 47 5.13 -19.42 -19.79
CA ARG A 47 5.00 -19.84 -21.20
C ARG A 47 6.03 -19.17 -22.12
N VAL A 48 6.36 -17.89 -21.86
CA VAL A 48 7.42 -17.19 -22.61
C VAL A 48 8.77 -17.83 -22.36
N LEU A 49 9.16 -18.05 -21.09
CA LEU A 49 10.44 -18.69 -20.77
C LEU A 49 10.52 -20.12 -21.30
N PHE A 50 9.44 -20.89 -21.19
CA PHE A 50 9.36 -22.23 -21.75
C PHE A 50 9.51 -22.24 -23.28
N ALA A 51 8.82 -21.34 -23.98
CA ALA A 51 8.96 -21.19 -25.45
C ALA A 51 10.39 -20.82 -25.85
N MET A 52 11.04 -19.91 -25.13
CA MET A 52 12.44 -19.54 -25.38
C MET A 52 13.38 -20.71 -25.15
N ASN A 53 13.12 -21.55 -24.16
CA ASN A 53 13.89 -22.78 -23.90
C ASN A 53 13.73 -23.80 -25.04
N VAL A 54 12.49 -24.08 -25.47
CA VAL A 54 12.21 -24.98 -26.60
C VAL A 54 12.85 -24.49 -27.89
N LEU A 55 12.85 -23.17 -28.12
CA LEU A 55 13.54 -22.54 -29.27
C LEU A 55 15.07 -22.60 -29.16
N GLY A 56 15.62 -23.05 -28.03
CA GLY A 56 17.05 -22.98 -27.77
C GLY A 56 17.61 -21.58 -27.82
N ASN A 57 16.85 -20.61 -27.29
CA ASN A 57 17.21 -19.19 -27.27
C ASN A 57 18.01 -18.84 -25.99
N ASP A 58 19.13 -19.56 -25.80
CA ASP A 58 19.94 -19.53 -24.59
C ASP A 58 20.81 -18.27 -24.49
N TRP A 59 21.23 -17.93 -23.29
CA TRP A 59 22.03 -16.75 -22.98
C TRP A 59 23.36 -16.65 -23.78
N ASN A 60 23.94 -17.77 -24.15
CA ASN A 60 25.22 -17.89 -24.89
C ASN A 60 25.04 -18.05 -26.39
N LYS A 61 23.80 -17.95 -26.88
CA LYS A 61 23.45 -18.05 -28.31
C LYS A 61 23.12 -16.69 -28.91
N PRO A 62 23.10 -16.54 -30.23
CA PRO A 62 22.68 -15.31 -30.88
C PRO A 62 21.27 -14.91 -30.52
N TYR A 63 21.01 -13.60 -30.41
CA TYR A 63 19.67 -13.05 -30.22
C TYR A 63 18.70 -13.48 -31.32
N LYS A 64 17.44 -13.64 -30.97
CA LYS A 64 16.34 -13.86 -31.93
C LYS A 64 15.41 -12.64 -31.92
N LYS A 65 14.79 -12.36 -33.05
CA LYS A 65 13.76 -11.31 -33.17
C LYS A 65 12.64 -11.55 -32.13
N SER A 66 12.25 -10.50 -31.40
CA SER A 66 11.16 -10.59 -30.44
C SER A 66 9.87 -11.10 -31.10
N ALA A 67 9.59 -10.68 -32.34
CA ALA A 67 8.44 -11.16 -33.10
C ALA A 67 8.43 -12.66 -33.33
N ARG A 68 9.62 -13.32 -33.43
CA ARG A 68 9.72 -14.77 -33.54
C ARG A 68 9.27 -15.46 -32.26
N VAL A 69 9.78 -14.99 -31.12
CA VAL A 69 9.41 -15.56 -29.81
C VAL A 69 7.91 -15.36 -29.53
N VAL A 70 7.40 -14.14 -29.76
CA VAL A 70 5.98 -13.82 -29.61
C VAL A 70 5.11 -14.74 -30.46
N GLY A 71 5.48 -14.94 -31.74
CA GLY A 71 4.75 -15.83 -32.64
C GLY A 71 4.69 -17.29 -32.18
N ASP A 72 5.80 -17.84 -31.70
CA ASP A 72 5.82 -19.20 -31.15
C ASP A 72 4.99 -19.32 -29.85
N VAL A 73 5.04 -18.31 -28.97
CA VAL A 73 4.25 -18.28 -27.74
C VAL A 73 2.76 -18.27 -28.02
N ILE A 74 2.30 -17.40 -28.93
CA ILE A 74 0.88 -17.26 -29.25
C ILE A 74 0.39 -18.51 -29.99
N GLY A 75 1.17 -18.97 -30.95
CA GLY A 75 0.77 -20.09 -31.79
C GLY A 75 0.67 -21.42 -31.07
N LYS A 76 1.47 -21.63 -30.00
CA LYS A 76 1.59 -22.93 -29.35
C LYS A 76 1.10 -22.94 -27.90
N TYR A 77 1.28 -21.86 -27.14
CA TYR A 77 1.17 -21.94 -25.68
C TYR A 77 0.19 -20.93 -25.05
N HIS A 78 -0.02 -19.76 -25.68
CA HIS A 78 -0.77 -18.67 -25.06
C HIS A 78 -1.65 -17.92 -26.06
N PRO A 79 -2.92 -18.33 -26.28
CA PRO A 79 -3.80 -17.81 -27.33
C PRO A 79 -4.42 -16.45 -26.96
N HIS A 80 -3.55 -15.44 -26.74
CA HIS A 80 -3.94 -14.07 -26.41
C HIS A 80 -3.22 -13.08 -27.34
N GLY A 81 -3.56 -11.79 -27.21
CA GLY A 81 -2.99 -10.75 -28.06
C GLY A 81 -1.45 -10.68 -28.02
N ASP A 82 -0.85 -10.45 -29.18
CA ASP A 82 0.61 -10.33 -29.38
C ASP A 82 1.23 -9.23 -28.53
N SER A 83 0.53 -8.09 -28.42
CA SER A 83 0.97 -6.98 -27.57
C SER A 83 1.16 -7.38 -26.11
N ALA A 84 0.24 -8.15 -25.52
CA ALA A 84 0.34 -8.59 -24.13
C ALA A 84 1.55 -9.50 -23.90
N VAL A 85 1.84 -10.39 -24.84
CA VAL A 85 3.03 -11.26 -24.78
C VAL A 85 4.30 -10.45 -24.96
N TYR A 86 4.32 -9.52 -25.93
CA TYR A 86 5.47 -8.65 -26.15
C TYR A 86 5.75 -7.75 -24.95
N ASP A 87 4.73 -7.10 -24.39
CA ASP A 87 4.87 -6.27 -23.19
C ASP A 87 5.41 -7.06 -21.99
N THR A 88 5.05 -8.33 -21.89
CA THR A 88 5.61 -9.24 -20.87
C THR A 88 7.11 -9.46 -21.09
N ILE A 89 7.53 -9.72 -22.33
CA ILE A 89 8.95 -9.87 -22.68
C ILE A 89 9.70 -8.57 -22.40
N VAL A 90 9.12 -7.42 -22.79
CA VAL A 90 9.70 -6.10 -22.54
C VAL A 90 9.96 -5.89 -21.06
N ARG A 91 8.97 -6.14 -20.20
CA ARG A 91 9.13 -6.00 -18.74
C ARG A 91 10.21 -6.91 -18.17
N MET A 92 10.32 -8.14 -18.65
CA MET A 92 11.36 -9.07 -18.23
C MET A 92 12.78 -8.66 -18.68
N ALA A 93 12.90 -7.75 -19.67
CA ALA A 93 14.16 -7.22 -20.17
C ALA A 93 14.49 -5.82 -19.63
N GLN A 94 13.60 -5.17 -18.87
CA GLN A 94 13.80 -3.81 -18.35
C GLN A 94 14.52 -3.83 -17.00
N PRO A 95 15.70 -3.19 -16.85
CA PRO A 95 16.48 -3.19 -15.62
C PRO A 95 15.83 -2.37 -14.48
N PHE A 96 14.87 -1.50 -14.82
CA PHE A 96 14.09 -0.71 -13.85
C PHE A 96 12.74 -1.35 -13.49
N SER A 97 12.36 -2.47 -14.15
CA SER A 97 11.12 -3.20 -13.87
C SER A 97 11.35 -4.45 -13.02
N LEU A 98 12.40 -5.22 -13.30
CA LEU A 98 12.77 -6.41 -12.53
C LEU A 98 14.09 -6.20 -11.81
N ARG A 99 14.17 -6.71 -10.58
CA ARG A 99 15.42 -6.67 -9.80
C ARG A 99 16.51 -7.55 -10.42
N TYR A 100 16.10 -8.71 -10.96
CA TYR A 100 16.93 -9.64 -11.75
C TYR A 100 16.22 -9.95 -13.06
N MET A 101 16.75 -9.41 -14.14
CA MET A 101 16.17 -9.59 -15.48
C MET A 101 16.19 -11.05 -15.91
N LEU A 102 15.07 -11.53 -16.47
CA LEU A 102 14.95 -12.90 -16.98
C LEU A 102 15.17 -12.96 -18.50
N VAL A 103 15.10 -11.85 -19.18
CA VAL A 103 15.35 -11.73 -20.62
C VAL A 103 16.46 -10.70 -20.85
N ASP A 104 17.41 -11.07 -21.71
CA ASP A 104 18.45 -10.19 -22.23
C ASP A 104 17.98 -9.63 -23.57
N GLY A 105 17.80 -8.33 -23.64
CA GLY A 105 17.24 -7.60 -24.78
C GLY A 105 18.27 -6.78 -25.52
N GLN A 106 18.19 -6.79 -26.87
CA GLN A 106 18.96 -5.91 -27.74
C GLN A 106 18.03 -4.99 -28.53
N GLY A 107 18.24 -3.70 -28.39
CA GLY A 107 17.41 -2.64 -29.01
C GLY A 107 16.77 -1.73 -27.96
N ASN A 108 15.74 -1.00 -28.32
CA ASN A 108 15.01 -0.10 -27.41
C ASN A 108 13.85 -0.83 -26.74
N PHE A 109 14.00 -1.08 -25.44
CA PHE A 109 12.97 -1.69 -24.56
C PHE A 109 12.27 -0.66 -23.65
N GLY A 110 12.28 0.62 -24.05
CA GLY A 110 11.73 1.71 -23.23
C GLY A 110 12.72 2.27 -22.24
N SER A 111 12.28 3.29 -21.51
CA SER A 111 13.09 3.98 -20.52
C SER A 111 12.30 4.30 -19.24
N ILE A 112 13.01 4.71 -18.20
CA ILE A 112 12.41 5.20 -16.95
C ILE A 112 11.62 6.51 -17.15
N ASP A 113 11.83 7.21 -18.26
CA ASP A 113 11.06 8.38 -18.69
C ASP A 113 9.69 8.04 -19.26
N GLY A 114 9.42 6.73 -19.44
CA GLY A 114 8.15 6.23 -19.93
C GLY A 114 8.08 6.12 -21.45
N ASP A 115 9.22 6.15 -22.13
CA ASP A 115 9.29 5.83 -23.54
C ASP A 115 8.82 4.41 -23.78
N SER A 116 8.06 4.23 -24.84
CA SER A 116 7.59 2.92 -25.25
C SER A 116 8.72 2.10 -25.87
N ALA A 117 8.69 0.79 -25.68
CA ALA A 117 9.59 -0.11 -26.41
C ALA A 117 9.35 0.00 -27.91
N ALA A 118 10.41 -0.19 -28.70
CA ALA A 118 10.30 -0.28 -30.15
C ALA A 118 9.43 -1.48 -30.55
N ALA A 119 8.80 -1.44 -31.71
CA ALA A 119 7.99 -2.55 -32.20
C ALA A 119 8.80 -3.86 -32.26
N MET A 120 8.16 -5.00 -31.95
CA MET A 120 8.79 -6.32 -31.78
C MET A 120 9.60 -6.82 -33.01
N ARG A 121 9.37 -6.22 -34.19
CA ARG A 121 10.16 -6.50 -35.43
C ARG A 121 11.55 -5.89 -35.38
N TYR A 122 11.79 -4.88 -34.53
CA TYR A 122 13.08 -4.21 -34.43
C TYR A 122 13.91 -4.71 -33.25
N THR A 123 13.26 -5.17 -32.16
CA THR A 123 13.95 -5.67 -30.98
C THR A 123 14.32 -7.14 -31.11
N GLU A 124 15.35 -7.54 -30.39
CA GLU A 124 15.85 -8.90 -30.32
C GLU A 124 16.03 -9.32 -28.88
N VAL A 125 15.83 -10.60 -28.61
CA VAL A 125 15.85 -11.15 -27.25
C VAL A 125 16.54 -12.51 -27.19
N ARG A 126 17.06 -12.84 -26.01
CA ARG A 126 17.47 -14.16 -25.59
C ARG A 126 17.23 -14.31 -24.09
N MET A 127 17.27 -15.53 -23.56
CA MET A 127 17.20 -15.71 -22.12
C MET A 127 18.41 -15.10 -21.43
N ALA A 128 18.19 -14.46 -20.28
CA ALA A 128 19.28 -14.08 -19.40
C ALA A 128 19.89 -15.34 -18.74
N LYS A 129 21.15 -15.26 -18.30
CA LYS A 129 21.84 -16.40 -17.68
C LYS A 129 21.06 -16.93 -16.48
N ILE A 130 20.56 -16.06 -15.63
CA ILE A 130 19.78 -16.42 -14.42
C ILE A 130 18.47 -17.13 -14.74
N ALA A 131 17.85 -16.90 -15.92
CA ALA A 131 16.61 -17.56 -16.31
C ALA A 131 16.79 -19.09 -16.49
N HIS A 132 18.00 -19.55 -16.78
CA HIS A 132 18.29 -20.97 -16.87
C HIS A 132 18.15 -21.68 -15.52
N GLU A 133 18.37 -20.99 -14.39
CA GLU A 133 18.14 -21.55 -13.06
C GLU A 133 16.65 -21.78 -12.74
N LEU A 134 15.76 -21.06 -13.43
CA LEU A 134 14.31 -21.30 -13.34
C LEU A 134 13.89 -22.55 -14.13
N LEU A 135 14.60 -22.87 -15.21
CA LEU A 135 14.31 -23.95 -16.13
C LEU A 135 15.19 -25.20 -15.92
N ALA A 136 16.10 -25.13 -14.94
CA ALA A 136 17.04 -26.21 -14.66
C ALA A 136 16.32 -27.54 -14.39
N ASP A 137 16.83 -28.62 -14.99
CA ASP A 137 16.28 -29.95 -14.79
C ASP A 137 14.84 -30.18 -15.30
N LEU A 138 14.32 -29.30 -16.18
CA LEU A 138 12.97 -29.41 -16.74
C LEU A 138 12.76 -30.68 -17.57
N ASP A 139 13.84 -31.20 -18.18
CA ASP A 139 13.89 -32.44 -18.98
C ASP A 139 13.95 -33.71 -18.15
N LYS A 140 14.03 -33.58 -16.81
CA LYS A 140 14.20 -34.71 -15.87
C LYS A 140 12.91 -35.08 -15.11
N GLU A 141 11.75 -34.83 -15.68
CA GLU A 141 10.42 -35.16 -15.10
C GLU A 141 10.19 -34.55 -13.71
N THR A 142 10.82 -33.43 -13.44
CA THR A 142 10.80 -32.75 -12.14
C THR A 142 9.49 -32.07 -11.80
N VAL A 143 8.68 -31.72 -12.81
CA VAL A 143 7.39 -31.05 -12.69
C VAL A 143 6.35 -31.69 -13.59
N ASP A 144 5.08 -31.45 -13.28
CA ASP A 144 3.96 -31.94 -14.06
C ASP A 144 3.75 -31.08 -15.30
N TYR A 145 3.34 -31.74 -16.37
CA TYR A 145 2.97 -31.11 -17.64
C TYR A 145 1.46 -31.15 -17.82
N VAL A 146 0.93 -30.09 -18.36
CA VAL A 146 -0.51 -29.95 -18.70
C VAL A 146 -0.64 -29.65 -20.19
N PRO A 147 -1.74 -30.10 -20.85
CA PRO A 147 -1.98 -29.76 -22.24
C PRO A 147 -2.14 -28.24 -22.41
N ASN A 148 -1.71 -27.72 -23.55
CA ASN A 148 -1.99 -26.39 -23.99
C ASN A 148 -3.50 -26.23 -24.33
N TYR A 149 -3.89 -25.04 -24.86
CA TYR A 149 -5.27 -24.67 -25.13
C TYR A 149 -5.98 -25.56 -26.17
N ASP A 150 -5.25 -26.20 -27.09
CA ASP A 150 -5.78 -27.07 -28.16
C ASP A 150 -5.39 -28.55 -27.99
N GLY A 151 -4.65 -28.88 -26.94
CA GLY A 151 -4.20 -30.25 -26.65
C GLY A 151 -3.05 -30.76 -27.54
N THR A 152 -2.47 -29.92 -28.40
CA THR A 152 -1.40 -30.34 -29.32
C THR A 152 -0.01 -30.35 -28.70
N GLU A 153 0.20 -29.54 -27.67
CA GLU A 153 1.48 -29.38 -26.99
C GLU A 153 1.33 -29.57 -25.49
N GLN A 154 2.41 -29.91 -24.81
CA GLN A 154 2.48 -30.01 -23.35
C GLN A 154 3.29 -28.84 -22.78
N ILE A 155 2.79 -28.22 -21.73
CA ILE A 155 3.45 -27.08 -21.04
C ILE A 155 3.65 -27.43 -19.56
N PRO A 156 4.74 -26.98 -18.92
CA PRO A 156 4.95 -27.23 -17.50
C PRO A 156 3.92 -26.45 -16.69
N ALA A 157 3.30 -27.12 -15.73
CA ALA A 157 2.34 -26.49 -14.79
C ALA A 157 3.04 -25.44 -13.90
N VAL A 158 4.29 -25.72 -13.53
CA VAL A 158 5.19 -24.87 -12.74
C VAL A 158 6.63 -25.11 -13.20
N LEU A 159 7.54 -24.16 -13.04
CA LEU A 159 8.96 -24.39 -13.34
C LEU A 159 9.69 -24.97 -12.12
N PRO A 160 10.74 -25.81 -12.36
CA PRO A 160 11.48 -26.45 -11.28
C PRO A 160 12.41 -25.52 -10.50
N THR A 161 12.38 -24.29 -10.70
CA THR A 161 13.19 -23.16 -10.25
C THR A 161 14.17 -23.43 -9.07
N LYS A 162 15.43 -23.03 -9.22
CA LYS A 162 16.43 -22.98 -8.14
C LYS A 162 16.47 -21.64 -7.41
N ILE A 163 15.66 -20.68 -7.87
CA ILE A 163 15.63 -19.30 -7.35
C ILE A 163 14.27 -19.04 -6.69
N PRO A 164 14.21 -18.46 -5.50
CA PRO A 164 12.95 -18.01 -4.87
C PRO A 164 12.39 -16.77 -5.58
N ASN A 165 12.03 -16.94 -6.87
CA ASN A 165 11.74 -15.86 -7.79
C ASN A 165 10.57 -14.97 -7.36
N LEU A 166 9.58 -15.49 -6.62
CA LEU A 166 8.45 -14.70 -6.14
C LEU A 166 8.90 -13.55 -5.22
N LEU A 167 9.82 -13.82 -4.31
CA LEU A 167 10.39 -12.79 -3.43
C LEU A 167 11.45 -11.96 -4.15
N VAL A 168 12.30 -12.59 -4.96
CA VAL A 168 13.45 -11.93 -5.60
C VAL A 168 13.01 -10.89 -6.63
N ASN A 169 12.07 -11.21 -7.50
CA ASN A 169 11.54 -10.28 -8.51
C ASN A 169 10.20 -9.66 -8.15
N GLY A 170 9.52 -10.18 -7.12
CA GLY A 170 8.19 -9.74 -6.75
C GLY A 170 7.14 -10.06 -7.80
N ALA A 171 5.92 -9.62 -7.56
CA ALA A 171 4.81 -9.69 -8.51
C ALA A 171 3.75 -8.65 -8.20
N SER A 172 3.13 -8.08 -9.23
CA SER A 172 1.96 -7.23 -9.07
C SER A 172 0.86 -7.66 -10.03
N GLY A 173 -0.39 -7.66 -9.59
CA GLY A 173 -1.52 -8.08 -10.43
C GLY A 173 -2.85 -7.76 -9.80
N ILE A 174 -3.84 -7.49 -10.66
CA ILE A 174 -5.23 -7.21 -10.27
C ILE A 174 -6.09 -8.32 -10.82
N ALA A 175 -6.76 -9.05 -9.94
CA ALA A 175 -7.71 -10.10 -10.27
C ALA A 175 -9.13 -9.67 -9.87
N VAL A 176 -10.10 -10.54 -10.07
CA VAL A 176 -11.46 -10.30 -9.63
C VAL A 176 -11.57 -10.46 -8.12
N GLY A 177 -11.94 -9.41 -7.43
CA GLY A 177 -12.11 -9.39 -5.97
C GLY A 177 -10.82 -9.39 -5.14
N MET A 178 -9.64 -9.49 -5.76
CA MET A 178 -8.34 -9.50 -5.07
C MET A 178 -7.23 -8.93 -5.93
N ALA A 179 -6.14 -8.54 -5.29
CA ALA A 179 -4.95 -8.07 -5.96
C ALA A 179 -3.71 -8.64 -5.25
N THR A 180 -2.61 -8.73 -5.96
CA THR A 180 -1.29 -9.02 -5.40
C THR A 180 -0.34 -7.87 -5.66
N ASN A 181 0.53 -7.59 -4.71
CA ASN A 181 1.60 -6.61 -4.86
C ASN A 181 2.77 -6.98 -3.94
N ILE A 182 3.62 -7.86 -4.43
CA ILE A 182 4.77 -8.40 -3.70
C ILE A 182 6.01 -7.64 -4.16
N PRO A 183 6.74 -6.98 -3.25
CA PRO A 183 7.94 -6.23 -3.62
C PRO A 183 9.10 -7.17 -3.95
N PRO A 184 10.06 -6.74 -4.79
CA PRO A 184 11.30 -7.47 -5.04
C PRO A 184 12.25 -7.39 -3.84
N HIS A 185 13.18 -8.38 -3.75
CA HIS A 185 14.16 -8.50 -2.68
C HIS A 185 15.54 -8.84 -3.24
N ASN A 186 16.56 -8.66 -2.42
CA ASN A 186 17.91 -9.07 -2.75
C ASN A 186 18.05 -10.60 -2.76
N LEU A 187 18.65 -11.16 -3.82
CA LEU A 187 18.78 -12.59 -4.01
C LEU A 187 19.61 -13.26 -2.88
N GLY A 188 20.75 -12.65 -2.52
CA GLY A 188 21.60 -13.17 -1.47
C GLY A 188 20.88 -13.27 -0.13
N GLU A 189 20.20 -12.20 0.26
CA GLU A 189 19.42 -12.12 1.50
C GLU A 189 18.29 -13.15 1.54
N VAL A 190 17.54 -13.32 0.45
CA VAL A 190 16.44 -14.29 0.39
C VAL A 190 16.98 -15.73 0.46
N ILE A 191 18.11 -16.03 -0.21
CA ILE A 191 18.75 -17.33 -0.11
C ILE A 191 19.28 -17.58 1.30
N ASP A 192 19.92 -16.60 1.93
CA ASP A 192 20.37 -16.74 3.33
C ASP A 192 19.19 -16.97 4.28
N GLY A 193 18.05 -16.34 4.04
CA GLY A 193 16.79 -16.62 4.74
C GLY A 193 16.27 -18.04 4.49
N CYS A 194 16.35 -18.56 3.24
CA CYS A 194 16.02 -19.95 2.94
C CYS A 194 16.96 -20.93 3.67
N LEU A 195 18.26 -20.65 3.68
CA LEU A 195 19.25 -21.48 4.39
C LEU A 195 19.01 -21.48 5.91
N ALA A 196 18.69 -20.32 6.48
CA ALA A 196 18.31 -20.23 7.89
C ALA A 196 17.05 -21.04 8.21
N PHE A 197 16.03 -21.00 7.34
CA PHE A 197 14.82 -21.80 7.46
C PHE A 197 15.10 -23.31 7.34
N ILE A 198 15.96 -23.73 6.40
CA ILE A 198 16.38 -25.13 6.23
C ILE A 198 17.08 -25.64 7.49
N ASN A 199 17.91 -24.81 8.13
CA ASN A 199 18.64 -25.18 9.35
C ASN A 199 17.71 -25.23 10.57
N ASN A 200 16.67 -24.44 10.61
CA ASN A 200 15.71 -24.38 11.71
C ASN A 200 14.30 -24.06 11.17
N GLU A 201 13.49 -25.10 10.97
CA GLU A 201 12.09 -24.92 10.50
C GLU A 201 11.21 -24.14 11.48
N GLU A 202 11.57 -24.08 12.77
CA GLU A 202 10.85 -23.32 13.80
C GLU A 202 11.31 -21.85 13.91
N ILE A 203 12.23 -21.39 13.05
CA ILE A 203 12.70 -20.00 13.02
C ILE A 203 11.51 -19.03 12.95
N THR A 204 11.55 -17.99 13.76
CA THR A 204 10.50 -16.97 13.80
C THR A 204 10.66 -15.96 12.64
N ILE A 205 9.58 -15.23 12.33
CA ILE A 205 9.63 -14.19 11.29
C ILE A 205 10.59 -13.07 11.71
N ASP A 206 10.67 -12.75 12.99
CA ASP A 206 11.58 -11.71 13.50
C ASP A 206 13.05 -12.12 13.28
N GLU A 207 13.40 -13.36 13.53
CA GLU A 207 14.75 -13.90 13.25
C GLU A 207 15.04 -13.98 11.73
N LEU A 208 14.03 -14.30 10.90
CA LEU A 208 14.17 -14.27 9.44
C LEU A 208 14.44 -12.86 8.92
N MET A 209 13.95 -11.83 9.60
CA MET A 209 14.21 -10.43 9.24
C MET A 209 15.64 -9.97 9.49
N ASP A 210 16.45 -10.73 10.24
CA ASP A 210 17.89 -10.48 10.35
C ASP A 210 18.62 -10.85 9.05
N TYR A 211 18.10 -11.83 8.30
CA TYR A 211 18.61 -12.24 6.98
C TYR A 211 17.96 -11.45 5.85
N ILE A 212 16.65 -11.18 5.93
CA ILE A 212 15.85 -10.48 4.93
C ILE A 212 15.31 -9.18 5.54
N PRO A 213 16.11 -8.12 5.63
CA PRO A 213 15.73 -6.89 6.36
C PRO A 213 14.60 -6.12 5.70
N GLY A 214 14.34 -6.32 4.41
CA GLY A 214 13.28 -5.65 3.68
C GLY A 214 13.38 -5.77 2.16
N PRO A 215 12.43 -5.18 1.43
CA PRO A 215 12.45 -5.11 -0.02
C PRO A 215 13.71 -4.46 -0.58
N ASP A 216 14.09 -4.85 -1.80
CA ASP A 216 15.23 -4.30 -2.55
C ASP A 216 14.79 -4.00 -4.00
N PHE A 217 14.56 -2.73 -4.30
CA PHE A 217 13.99 -2.32 -5.57
C PHE A 217 15.05 -2.14 -6.66
N PRO A 218 14.73 -2.43 -7.95
CA PRO A 218 15.66 -2.25 -9.05
C PRO A 218 16.12 -0.80 -9.25
N THR A 219 15.29 0.17 -8.90
CA THR A 219 15.58 1.62 -8.99
C THR A 219 16.22 2.18 -7.72
N ALA A 220 16.71 1.32 -6.82
CA ALA A 220 17.30 1.69 -5.54
C ALA A 220 16.35 2.51 -4.66
N ALA A 221 16.66 3.78 -4.38
CA ALA A 221 15.88 4.67 -3.51
C ALA A 221 15.90 4.26 -2.02
N LEU A 222 15.22 5.03 -1.19
CA LEU A 222 15.19 4.83 0.26
C LEU A 222 13.84 4.28 0.71
N ILE A 223 13.84 3.34 1.65
CA ILE A 223 12.64 2.96 2.41
C ILE A 223 12.69 3.66 3.77
N SER A 224 11.67 4.47 4.06
CA SER A 224 11.57 5.18 5.33
C SER A 224 10.77 4.38 6.35
N GLY A 225 11.45 3.94 7.42
CA GLY A 225 10.86 3.18 8.52
C GLY A 225 10.70 1.68 8.26
N ARG A 226 10.76 0.87 9.33
CA ARG A 226 10.68 -0.60 9.27
C ARG A 226 9.28 -1.15 9.57
N LYS A 227 8.39 -0.36 10.17
CA LYS A 227 7.06 -0.83 10.63
C LYS A 227 6.25 -1.50 9.52
N GLY A 228 6.14 -0.86 8.35
CA GLY A 228 5.39 -1.41 7.23
C GLY A 228 5.98 -2.71 6.67
N ILE A 229 7.31 -2.92 6.79
CA ILE A 229 8.00 -4.18 6.43
C ILE A 229 7.62 -5.26 7.44
N VAL A 230 7.72 -4.97 8.75
CA VAL A 230 7.35 -5.91 9.83
C VAL A 230 5.90 -6.36 9.70
N ASP A 231 4.99 -5.41 9.50
CA ASP A 231 3.57 -5.71 9.30
C ASP A 231 3.35 -6.62 8.09
N ALA A 232 4.01 -6.31 6.95
CA ALA A 232 3.91 -7.11 5.74
C ALA A 232 4.43 -8.53 5.93
N TYR A 233 5.58 -8.69 6.54
CA TYR A 233 6.20 -10.01 6.73
C TYR A 233 5.45 -10.89 7.72
N LYS A 234 4.82 -10.29 8.75
CA LYS A 234 4.02 -11.02 9.74
C LYS A 234 2.59 -11.32 9.26
N THR A 235 1.96 -10.40 8.53
CA THR A 235 0.53 -10.50 8.19
C THR A 235 0.25 -10.68 6.71
N GLY A 236 1.25 -10.59 5.85
CA GLY A 236 1.09 -10.55 4.40
C GLY A 236 0.63 -9.19 3.85
N ARG A 237 0.38 -8.20 4.70
CA ARG A 237 -0.06 -6.85 4.31
C ARG A 237 0.72 -5.79 5.06
N GLY A 238 1.17 -4.79 4.33
CA GLY A 238 1.90 -3.67 4.91
C GLY A 238 1.95 -2.49 3.97
N LYS A 239 2.36 -1.33 4.49
CA LYS A 239 2.54 -0.11 3.72
C LYS A 239 3.91 0.45 4.02
N ILE A 240 4.75 0.55 3.01
CA ILE A 240 6.07 1.15 3.10
C ILE A 240 6.10 2.48 2.37
N TYR A 241 6.92 3.40 2.84
CA TYR A 241 7.18 4.69 2.22
C TYR A 241 8.52 4.63 1.50
N MET A 242 8.49 4.88 0.20
CA MET A 242 9.69 4.97 -0.63
C MET A 242 9.99 6.43 -0.91
N ARG A 243 11.24 6.83 -0.78
CA ARG A 243 11.74 8.19 -1.05
C ARG A 243 12.85 8.16 -2.09
N SER A 244 12.89 9.18 -2.90
CA SER A 244 14.03 9.46 -3.73
C SER A 244 15.27 9.71 -2.89
N LYS A 245 16.43 9.28 -3.38
CA LYS A 245 17.70 9.69 -2.83
C LYS A 245 18.04 11.07 -3.38
N ALA A 246 18.17 12.03 -2.48
CA ALA A 246 18.43 13.41 -2.81
C ALA A 246 19.54 13.97 -1.92
N GLU A 247 20.45 14.72 -2.51
CA GLU A 247 21.55 15.40 -1.82
C GLU A 247 21.42 16.92 -2.04
N ILE A 248 21.80 17.71 -1.05
CA ILE A 248 21.79 19.18 -1.15
C ILE A 248 23.21 19.65 -1.27
N GLU A 249 23.57 20.18 -2.42
CA GLU A 249 24.86 20.82 -2.66
C GLU A 249 24.74 22.32 -2.39
N VAL A 250 25.67 22.84 -1.60
CA VAL A 250 25.76 24.29 -1.29
C VAL A 250 26.88 24.91 -2.11
N GLU A 251 26.54 25.80 -3.02
CA GLU A 251 27.52 26.55 -3.81
C GLU A 251 28.26 27.60 -2.94
N LYS A 252 29.44 28.06 -3.40
CA LYS A 252 30.25 29.07 -2.72
C LYS A 252 29.52 30.41 -2.48
N ASN A 253 28.49 30.68 -3.25
CA ASN A 253 27.65 31.89 -3.14
C ASN A 253 26.49 31.72 -2.16
N GLY A 254 26.38 30.56 -1.46
CA GLY A 254 25.30 30.21 -0.54
C GLY A 254 24.01 29.76 -1.20
N LYS A 255 24.01 29.54 -2.53
CA LYS A 255 22.87 28.96 -3.25
C LYS A 255 22.85 27.45 -3.04
N GLU A 256 21.70 26.92 -2.71
CA GLU A 256 21.49 25.47 -2.52
C GLU A 256 20.89 24.85 -3.79
N THR A 257 21.34 23.66 -4.10
CA THR A 257 20.85 22.87 -5.25
C THR A 257 20.56 21.47 -4.78
N ILE A 258 19.33 21.00 -5.01
CA ILE A 258 18.90 19.64 -4.69
C ILE A 258 19.18 18.77 -5.91
N ILE A 259 19.93 17.69 -5.71
CA ILE A 259 20.28 16.71 -6.74
C ILE A 259 19.62 15.40 -6.39
N VAL A 260 18.73 14.92 -7.24
CA VAL A 260 18.04 13.63 -7.09
C VAL A 260 18.73 12.61 -7.99
N THR A 261 19.29 11.56 -7.39
CA THR A 261 20.03 10.50 -8.08
C THR A 261 19.24 9.20 -8.23
N GLU A 262 18.23 8.98 -7.37
CA GLU A 262 17.39 7.79 -7.40
C GLU A 262 15.92 8.18 -7.16
N ILE A 263 15.00 7.53 -7.86
CA ILE A 263 13.55 7.74 -7.70
C ILE A 263 12.85 6.46 -7.25
N PRO A 264 11.70 6.57 -6.58
CA PRO A 264 10.94 5.42 -6.11
C PRO A 264 10.54 4.48 -7.26
N TYR A 265 10.44 3.20 -6.95
CA TYR A 265 10.05 2.15 -7.90
C TYR A 265 8.70 2.45 -8.56
N GLN A 266 8.61 2.20 -9.87
CA GLN A 266 7.45 2.44 -10.73
C GLN A 266 7.06 3.93 -10.90
N VAL A 267 7.91 4.85 -10.53
CA VAL A 267 7.72 6.28 -10.82
C VAL A 267 8.31 6.62 -12.19
N ASN A 268 7.56 7.34 -12.99
CA ASN A 268 8.00 7.88 -14.28
C ASN A 268 8.74 9.20 -14.07
N LYS A 269 10.03 9.25 -14.48
CA LYS A 269 10.91 10.42 -14.26
C LYS A 269 10.39 11.67 -14.98
N ALA A 270 10.02 11.57 -16.25
CA ALA A 270 9.53 12.72 -17.01
C ALA A 270 8.27 13.33 -16.40
N ARG A 271 7.28 12.51 -16.03
CA ARG A 271 6.05 12.98 -15.38
C ARG A 271 6.32 13.58 -13.99
N LEU A 272 7.30 13.06 -13.27
CA LEU A 272 7.72 13.62 -11.99
C LEU A 272 8.27 15.03 -12.18
N ILE A 273 9.15 15.23 -13.17
CA ILE A 273 9.73 16.54 -13.52
C ILE A 273 8.63 17.51 -13.96
N GLU A 274 7.73 17.09 -14.84
CA GLU A 274 6.56 17.88 -15.27
C GLU A 274 5.69 18.30 -14.06
N LYS A 275 5.44 17.38 -13.13
CA LYS A 275 4.65 17.68 -11.92
C LYS A 275 5.33 18.70 -11.01
N ILE A 276 6.64 18.61 -10.84
CA ILE A 276 7.40 19.61 -10.07
C ILE A 276 7.27 20.98 -10.76
N ALA A 277 7.46 21.05 -12.08
CA ALA A 277 7.33 22.29 -12.85
C ALA A 277 5.91 22.90 -12.74
N GLU A 278 4.87 22.08 -12.78
CA GLU A 278 3.47 22.48 -12.57
C GLU A 278 3.28 23.13 -11.18
N LEU A 279 3.77 22.48 -10.12
CA LEU A 279 3.64 22.98 -8.74
C LEU A 279 4.38 24.32 -8.54
N VAL A 280 5.52 24.50 -9.20
CA VAL A 280 6.25 25.78 -9.19
C VAL A 280 5.46 26.87 -9.93
N LYS A 281 4.90 26.54 -11.09
CA LYS A 281 4.05 27.47 -11.88
C LYS A 281 2.79 27.87 -11.10
N ASP A 282 2.17 26.93 -10.43
CA ASP A 282 0.96 27.14 -9.60
C ASP A 282 1.26 27.81 -8.26
N LYS A 283 2.53 28.10 -7.95
CA LYS A 283 2.99 28.67 -6.68
C LYS A 283 2.59 27.81 -5.46
N LYS A 284 2.45 26.51 -5.63
CA LYS A 284 2.22 25.55 -4.53
C LYS A 284 3.51 25.15 -3.84
N VAL A 285 4.62 25.14 -4.60
CA VAL A 285 5.99 25.00 -4.08
C VAL A 285 6.75 26.24 -4.48
N GLU A 286 7.20 27.00 -3.48
CA GLU A 286 8.02 28.18 -3.67
C GLU A 286 9.49 27.85 -3.40
N GLY A 287 10.41 28.73 -3.78
CA GLY A 287 11.83 28.55 -3.49
C GLY A 287 12.64 27.87 -4.59
N ILE A 288 12.03 27.43 -5.68
CA ILE A 288 12.73 26.83 -6.83
C ILE A 288 13.01 27.91 -7.90
N SER A 289 14.24 27.99 -8.41
CA SER A 289 14.66 28.90 -9.46
C SER A 289 14.78 28.23 -10.83
N ALA A 290 15.27 26.98 -10.89
CA ALA A 290 15.41 26.21 -12.13
C ALA A 290 15.23 24.71 -11.86
N LEU A 291 14.82 23.99 -12.89
CA LEU A 291 14.65 22.55 -12.88
C LEU A 291 15.22 21.98 -14.17
N ARG A 292 16.14 21.03 -14.07
CA ARG A 292 16.78 20.39 -15.23
C ARG A 292 16.91 18.90 -15.04
N ASP A 293 16.83 18.17 -16.13
CA ASP A 293 17.21 16.76 -16.20
C ASP A 293 18.61 16.68 -16.84
N GLU A 294 19.57 16.25 -16.04
CA GLU A 294 20.96 16.03 -16.45
C GLU A 294 21.32 14.54 -16.46
N SER A 295 20.30 13.66 -16.52
CA SER A 295 20.51 12.21 -16.58
C SER A 295 21.23 11.82 -17.86
N ASP A 296 22.21 10.94 -17.76
CA ASP A 296 22.97 10.40 -18.87
C ASP A 296 23.18 8.88 -18.74
N LYS A 297 24.12 8.32 -19.52
CA LYS A 297 24.49 6.89 -19.50
C LYS A 297 25.12 6.45 -18.17
N ASP A 298 25.66 7.37 -17.38
CA ASP A 298 26.38 7.09 -16.13
C ASP A 298 25.41 7.11 -14.93
N GLY A 299 24.19 7.67 -15.09
CA GLY A 299 23.16 7.62 -14.06
C GLY A 299 22.08 8.69 -14.19
N MET A 300 21.14 8.61 -13.27
CA MET A 300 20.05 9.57 -13.14
C MET A 300 20.53 10.79 -12.36
N ARG A 301 20.20 11.99 -12.86
CA ARG A 301 20.52 13.25 -12.20
C ARG A 301 19.44 14.29 -12.50
N ILE A 302 18.53 14.52 -11.56
CA ILE A 302 17.55 15.60 -11.63
C ILE A 302 18.09 16.75 -10.76
N VAL A 303 18.25 17.93 -11.36
CA VAL A 303 18.82 19.10 -10.69
C VAL A 303 17.72 20.12 -10.44
N ILE A 304 17.51 20.47 -9.15
CA ILE A 304 16.52 21.44 -8.69
C ILE A 304 17.26 22.57 -7.98
N GLU A 305 17.42 23.70 -8.66
CA GLU A 305 18.10 24.85 -8.09
C GLU A 305 17.18 25.67 -7.20
N CYS A 306 17.58 25.93 -5.98
CA CYS A 306 16.84 26.78 -5.05
C CYS A 306 17.11 28.27 -5.29
N LYS A 307 16.19 29.14 -4.88
CA LYS A 307 16.44 30.58 -4.78
C LYS A 307 17.37 30.87 -3.60
N ARG A 308 18.05 32.01 -3.61
CA ARG A 308 19.03 32.38 -2.56
C ARG A 308 18.47 32.47 -1.14
N ASP A 309 17.18 32.81 -1.04
CA ASP A 309 16.41 32.99 0.19
C ASP A 309 15.65 31.73 0.63
N ALA A 310 15.79 30.65 -0.12
CA ALA A 310 15.11 29.38 0.14
C ALA A 310 16.08 28.38 0.78
N VAL A 311 15.60 27.67 1.81
CA VAL A 311 16.31 26.55 2.45
C VAL A 311 15.98 25.28 1.68
N GLY A 312 16.99 24.62 1.14
CA GLY A 312 16.83 23.43 0.29
C GLY A 312 16.10 22.28 0.99
N GLU A 313 16.36 22.09 2.29
CA GLU A 313 15.68 21.07 3.08
C GLU A 313 14.16 21.30 3.16
N VAL A 314 13.72 22.55 3.33
CA VAL A 314 12.29 22.90 3.36
C VAL A 314 11.65 22.68 1.99
N VAL A 315 12.36 23.05 0.91
CA VAL A 315 11.90 22.81 -0.46
C VAL A 315 11.79 21.32 -0.73
N LEU A 316 12.79 20.53 -0.34
CA LEU A 316 12.81 19.07 -0.52
C LEU A 316 11.67 18.40 0.24
N ASN A 317 11.40 18.79 1.48
CA ASN A 317 10.30 18.28 2.29
C ASN A 317 8.93 18.60 1.65
N ASN A 318 8.77 19.80 1.10
CA ASN A 318 7.54 20.15 0.35
C ASN A 318 7.39 19.32 -0.92
N LEU A 319 8.50 19.02 -1.61
CA LEU A 319 8.49 18.15 -2.79
C LEU A 319 8.13 16.70 -2.42
N TYR A 320 8.63 16.17 -1.31
CA TYR A 320 8.24 14.86 -0.79
C TYR A 320 6.75 14.80 -0.46
N ALA A 321 6.18 15.85 0.11
CA ALA A 321 4.77 15.89 0.47
C ALA A 321 3.82 16.03 -0.73
N GLN A 322 4.26 16.67 -1.83
CA GLN A 322 3.39 17.05 -2.94
C GLN A 322 3.68 16.34 -4.27
N THR A 323 4.74 15.53 -4.33
CA THR A 323 5.15 14.83 -5.58
C THR A 323 5.43 13.36 -5.33
N GLN A 324 5.72 12.64 -6.42
CA GLN A 324 6.13 11.23 -6.37
C GLN A 324 7.63 11.05 -6.00
N LEU A 325 8.34 12.10 -5.59
CA LEU A 325 9.64 11.94 -4.92
C LEU A 325 9.53 11.14 -3.63
N GLN A 326 8.35 11.15 -3.00
CA GLN A 326 7.95 10.17 -2.01
C GLN A 326 6.65 9.51 -2.45
N THR A 327 6.62 8.18 -2.41
CA THR A 327 5.43 7.40 -2.72
C THR A 327 5.24 6.26 -1.73
N THR A 328 4.06 5.68 -1.74
CA THR A 328 3.75 4.54 -0.87
C THR A 328 3.63 3.29 -1.69
N PHE A 329 4.25 2.21 -1.24
CA PHE A 329 4.06 0.88 -1.80
C PHE A 329 3.21 0.05 -0.82
N GLY A 330 2.01 -0.30 -1.25
CA GLY A 330 1.11 -1.16 -0.48
C GLY A 330 1.45 -2.62 -0.73
N ILE A 331 2.08 -3.27 0.22
CA ILE A 331 2.43 -4.70 0.13
C ILE A 331 1.17 -5.53 0.35
N ASN A 332 0.94 -6.51 -0.54
CA ASN A 332 -0.13 -7.50 -0.42
C ASN A 332 0.39 -8.83 -0.99
N MET A 333 0.76 -9.74 -0.11
CA MET A 333 1.49 -10.97 -0.45
C MET A 333 0.52 -12.10 -0.79
N VAL A 334 -0.26 -11.92 -1.86
CA VAL A 334 -1.21 -12.92 -2.36
C VAL A 334 -0.60 -13.70 -3.53
N ALA A 335 -0.60 -15.02 -3.45
CA ALA A 335 -0.12 -15.90 -4.51
C ALA A 335 -0.97 -17.18 -4.58
N LEU A 336 -0.79 -17.97 -5.63
CA LEU A 336 -1.45 -19.25 -5.80
C LEU A 336 -0.64 -20.37 -5.15
N ASN A 337 -1.28 -21.15 -4.30
CA ASN A 337 -0.76 -22.41 -3.80
C ASN A 337 -1.67 -23.53 -4.31
N ASN A 338 -1.13 -24.38 -5.18
CA ASN A 338 -1.90 -25.45 -5.83
C ASN A 338 -3.23 -24.95 -6.47
N GLY A 339 -3.15 -23.82 -7.15
CA GLY A 339 -4.31 -23.19 -7.81
C GLY A 339 -5.26 -22.43 -6.90
N GLN A 340 -5.02 -22.35 -5.61
CA GLN A 340 -5.83 -21.60 -4.66
C GLN A 340 -5.13 -20.30 -4.23
N PRO A 341 -5.79 -19.13 -4.31
CA PRO A 341 -5.22 -17.87 -3.85
C PRO A 341 -5.15 -17.85 -2.31
N GLN A 342 -3.97 -17.54 -1.78
CA GLN A 342 -3.70 -17.42 -0.36
C GLN A 342 -2.93 -16.14 -0.06
N LEU A 343 -3.14 -15.60 1.13
CA LEU A 343 -2.33 -14.52 1.68
C LEU A 343 -1.20 -15.14 2.51
N PHE A 344 0.04 -14.81 2.15
CA PHE A 344 1.23 -15.38 2.76
C PHE A 344 1.93 -14.41 3.69
N ASN A 345 2.54 -14.91 4.73
CA ASN A 345 3.62 -14.26 5.47
C ASN A 345 4.98 -14.64 4.89
N LEU A 346 6.06 -14.04 5.36
CA LEU A 346 7.40 -14.31 4.85
C LEU A 346 7.82 -15.78 5.03
N LYS A 347 7.61 -16.35 6.22
CA LYS A 347 7.97 -17.73 6.54
C LYS A 347 7.25 -18.73 5.65
N ASP A 348 5.95 -18.55 5.43
CA ASP A 348 5.15 -19.46 4.61
C ASP A 348 5.58 -19.41 3.13
N MET A 349 6.00 -18.24 2.60
CA MET A 349 6.56 -18.16 1.25
C MET A 349 7.86 -18.94 1.12
N LEU A 350 8.80 -18.77 2.06
CA LEU A 350 10.05 -19.52 2.07
C LEU A 350 9.80 -21.02 2.19
N LYS A 351 8.86 -21.42 3.06
CA LYS A 351 8.46 -22.82 3.22
C LYS A 351 7.94 -23.41 1.91
N CYS A 352 7.00 -22.75 1.23
CA CYS A 352 6.47 -23.25 -0.04
C CYS A 352 7.56 -23.41 -1.11
N PHE A 353 8.53 -22.50 -1.15
CA PHE A 353 9.66 -22.60 -2.06
C PHE A 353 10.57 -23.78 -1.69
N VAL A 354 10.94 -23.95 -0.43
CA VAL A 354 11.79 -25.06 0.04
C VAL A 354 11.10 -26.40 -0.18
N ASP A 355 9.81 -26.51 0.10
CA ASP A 355 9.02 -27.72 -0.15
C ASP A 355 8.98 -28.07 -1.65
N HIS A 356 8.83 -27.05 -2.51
CA HIS A 356 8.92 -27.25 -3.96
C HIS A 356 10.33 -27.72 -4.39
N ARG A 357 11.39 -27.12 -3.84
CA ARG A 357 12.76 -27.62 -4.10
C ARG A 357 12.94 -29.05 -3.65
N ARG A 358 12.40 -29.40 -2.48
CA ARG A 358 12.44 -30.79 -1.97
C ARG A 358 11.78 -31.76 -2.96
N GLU A 359 10.62 -31.42 -3.49
CA GLU A 359 9.91 -32.23 -4.50
C GLU A 359 10.71 -32.32 -5.80
N VAL A 360 11.20 -31.20 -6.33
CA VAL A 360 11.97 -31.15 -7.57
C VAL A 360 13.25 -31.99 -7.48
N VAL A 361 14.03 -31.86 -6.40
CA VAL A 361 15.28 -32.63 -6.20
C VAL A 361 14.96 -34.12 -6.05
N THR A 362 13.92 -34.49 -5.32
CA THR A 362 13.47 -35.88 -5.18
C THR A 362 13.11 -36.50 -6.54
N ARG A 363 12.28 -35.81 -7.33
CA ARG A 363 11.85 -36.28 -8.66
C ARG A 363 13.03 -36.36 -9.63
N ARG A 364 13.92 -35.37 -9.62
CA ARG A 364 15.17 -35.39 -10.39
C ARG A 364 16.02 -36.60 -10.03
N THR A 365 16.24 -36.85 -8.74
CA THR A 365 17.06 -37.97 -8.25
C THR A 365 16.45 -39.31 -8.63
N ILE A 366 15.12 -39.46 -8.60
CA ILE A 366 14.44 -40.68 -9.08
C ILE A 366 14.66 -40.85 -10.60
N PHE A 367 14.56 -39.77 -11.37
CA PHE A 367 14.81 -39.82 -12.81
C PHE A 367 16.27 -40.24 -13.13
N GLU A 368 17.23 -39.57 -12.47
CA GLU A 368 18.67 -39.83 -12.65
C GLU A 368 19.01 -41.23 -12.20
N LEU A 369 18.47 -41.70 -11.08
CA LEU A 369 18.64 -43.07 -10.60
C LEU A 369 18.11 -44.10 -11.61
N ARG A 370 16.93 -43.86 -12.16
CA ARG A 370 16.36 -44.72 -13.21
C ARG A 370 17.30 -44.77 -14.43
N LYS A 371 17.78 -43.63 -14.90
CA LYS A 371 18.69 -43.53 -16.04
C LYS A 371 20.07 -44.17 -15.74
N ALA A 372 20.58 -43.96 -14.56
CA ALA A 372 21.82 -44.55 -14.11
C ALA A 372 21.71 -46.08 -14.07
N ARG A 373 20.62 -46.63 -13.50
CA ARG A 373 20.34 -48.05 -13.50
C ARG A 373 20.17 -48.65 -14.91
N GLU A 374 19.44 -47.97 -15.80
CA GLU A 374 19.33 -48.36 -17.20
C GLU A 374 20.70 -48.44 -17.89
N ARG A 375 21.57 -47.45 -17.63
CA ARG A 375 22.91 -47.38 -18.19
C ARG A 375 23.84 -48.44 -17.59
N ALA A 376 23.79 -48.65 -16.27
CA ALA A 376 24.53 -49.68 -15.57
C ALA A 376 24.19 -51.07 -16.11
N HIS A 377 22.90 -51.36 -16.32
CA HIS A 377 22.42 -52.60 -16.89
C HIS A 377 23.02 -52.92 -18.28
N ILE A 378 23.20 -51.87 -19.11
CA ILE A 378 23.87 -52.02 -20.41
C ILE A 378 25.38 -52.27 -20.22
N LEU A 379 26.04 -51.51 -19.33
CA LEU A 379 27.49 -51.65 -19.07
C LEU A 379 27.83 -52.99 -18.46
N GLU A 380 26.97 -53.57 -17.63
CA GLU A 380 27.11 -54.92 -17.12
C GLU A 380 27.22 -55.95 -18.28
N ALA A 381 26.30 -55.89 -19.23
CA ALA A 381 26.29 -56.73 -20.37
C ALA A 381 27.52 -56.59 -21.28
N LEU A 382 27.96 -55.33 -21.49
CA LEU A 382 29.16 -55.07 -22.29
C LEU A 382 30.43 -55.58 -21.58
N SER A 383 30.52 -55.40 -20.26
CA SER A 383 31.62 -55.93 -19.48
C SER A 383 31.66 -57.48 -19.48
N LEU A 384 30.46 -58.05 -19.35
CA LEU A 384 30.30 -59.51 -19.41
C LEU A 384 30.70 -60.11 -20.80
N ALA A 385 30.23 -59.44 -21.87
CA ALA A 385 30.54 -59.79 -23.22
C ALA A 385 32.04 -59.70 -23.54
N LEU A 386 32.72 -58.68 -22.96
CA LEU A 386 34.17 -58.52 -23.09
C LEU A 386 34.96 -59.59 -22.27
N ALA A 387 34.46 -60.03 -21.12
CA ALA A 387 35.05 -61.11 -20.33
C ALA A 387 34.89 -62.45 -21.01
N ASN A 388 33.85 -62.67 -21.81
CA ASN A 388 33.49 -63.86 -22.53
C ASN A 388 33.62 -63.65 -24.05
N ILE A 389 34.56 -62.82 -24.51
CA ILE A 389 34.56 -62.30 -25.89
C ILE A 389 34.63 -63.42 -26.95
N ASP A 390 35.43 -64.46 -26.74
CA ASP A 390 35.62 -65.56 -27.70
C ASP A 390 34.30 -66.33 -27.92
N GLU A 391 33.59 -66.64 -26.84
CA GLU A 391 32.33 -67.36 -26.87
C GLU A 391 31.21 -66.53 -27.50
N VAL A 392 31.19 -65.27 -27.19
CA VAL A 392 30.22 -64.31 -27.74
C VAL A 392 30.41 -64.13 -29.25
N ILE A 393 31.67 -63.99 -29.69
CA ILE A 393 31.97 -63.88 -31.13
C ILE A 393 31.64 -65.21 -31.86
N GLU A 394 31.94 -66.35 -31.26
CA GLU A 394 31.61 -67.66 -31.86
C GLU A 394 30.13 -67.85 -31.99
N LEU A 395 29.32 -67.53 -30.98
CA LEU A 395 27.89 -67.58 -31.01
C LEU A 395 27.32 -66.69 -32.11
N ILE A 396 27.77 -65.42 -32.22
CA ILE A 396 27.30 -64.43 -33.21
C ILE A 396 27.68 -64.96 -34.64
N LYS A 397 28.87 -65.50 -34.85
CA LYS A 397 29.28 -65.99 -36.15
C LYS A 397 28.52 -67.23 -36.63
N ASN A 398 28.07 -68.05 -35.69
CA ASN A 398 27.37 -69.31 -36.00
C ASN A 398 25.85 -69.06 -36.15
N ALA A 399 25.33 -67.93 -35.72
CA ALA A 399 23.93 -67.59 -35.84
C ALA A 399 23.57 -67.10 -37.28
N PRO A 400 22.54 -67.70 -37.90
CA PRO A 400 22.14 -67.39 -39.26
C PRO A 400 21.61 -65.93 -39.43
N THR A 401 20.97 -65.38 -38.36
CA THR A 401 20.39 -64.05 -38.33
C THR A 401 20.69 -63.29 -37.03
N PRO A 402 20.72 -61.98 -37.04
CA PRO A 402 20.89 -61.20 -35.81
C PRO A 402 19.82 -61.54 -34.76
N ALA A 403 18.59 -61.87 -35.18
CA ALA A 403 17.49 -62.23 -34.23
C ALA A 403 17.82 -63.58 -33.52
N GLU A 404 18.37 -64.56 -34.25
CA GLU A 404 18.77 -65.82 -33.65
C GLU A 404 20.01 -65.67 -32.76
N ALA A 405 20.93 -64.76 -33.10
CA ALA A 405 22.05 -64.40 -32.23
C ALA A 405 21.58 -63.79 -30.92
N LYS A 406 20.58 -62.91 -30.97
CA LYS A 406 19.95 -62.31 -29.82
C LYS A 406 19.30 -63.36 -28.91
N VAL A 407 18.52 -64.27 -29.46
CA VAL A 407 17.91 -65.37 -28.72
C VAL A 407 18.99 -66.27 -28.07
N GLY A 408 20.08 -66.57 -28.79
CA GLY A 408 21.19 -67.33 -28.28
C GLY A 408 21.92 -66.69 -27.11
N LEU A 409 22.09 -65.38 -27.18
CA LEU A 409 22.70 -64.61 -26.08
C LEU A 409 21.84 -64.61 -24.82
N VAL A 410 20.51 -64.52 -24.97
CA VAL A 410 19.53 -64.43 -23.86
C VAL A 410 19.28 -65.79 -23.21
N SER A 411 19.27 -66.88 -24.02
CA SER A 411 18.89 -68.22 -23.51
C SER A 411 19.99 -68.91 -22.74
N ARG A 412 21.20 -68.38 -22.70
CA ARG A 412 22.41 -68.99 -22.09
C ARG A 412 22.80 -68.20 -20.84
N GLY A 413 23.23 -68.89 -19.78
CA GLY A 413 23.92 -68.28 -18.63
C GLY A 413 25.40 -68.06 -18.99
N TRP A 414 25.95 -66.90 -18.62
CA TRP A 414 27.29 -66.38 -18.89
C TRP A 414 28.15 -66.41 -17.63
N ASP A 415 29.41 -66.81 -17.74
CA ASP A 415 30.35 -66.79 -16.61
C ASP A 415 30.67 -65.35 -16.24
N LEU A 416 30.63 -65.04 -14.96
CA LEU A 416 30.89 -63.70 -14.41
C LEU A 416 32.37 -63.31 -14.58
N GLY A 417 33.29 -64.18 -14.65
CA GLY A 417 34.73 -63.97 -14.86
C GLY A 417 35.32 -62.91 -13.92
N ASN A 418 36.10 -61.97 -14.47
CA ASN A 418 36.73 -60.88 -13.75
C ASN A 418 35.69 -59.74 -13.31
N VAL A 419 34.47 -59.85 -13.76
CA VAL A 419 33.41 -58.82 -13.43
C VAL A 419 32.70 -59.25 -12.13
N ALA A 420 32.82 -60.45 -11.65
CA ALA A 420 32.16 -60.93 -10.45
C ALA A 420 32.39 -60.04 -9.22
N SER A 421 33.64 -59.63 -8.96
CA SER A 421 34.00 -58.80 -7.81
C SER A 421 33.39 -57.38 -7.90
N MET A 422 33.07 -56.93 -9.10
CA MET A 422 32.42 -55.62 -9.31
C MET A 422 30.91 -55.70 -9.12
N LEU A 423 30.30 -56.78 -9.62
CA LEU A 423 28.87 -57.03 -9.45
C LEU A 423 28.52 -57.34 -7.99
N GLU A 424 29.40 -58.07 -7.26
CA GLU A 424 29.27 -58.28 -5.82
C GLU A 424 29.44 -57.00 -4.99
N ARG A 425 30.32 -56.09 -5.41
CA ARG A 425 30.58 -54.83 -4.74
C ARG A 425 29.42 -53.83 -4.91
N ALA A 426 28.66 -53.94 -6.02
CA ALA A 426 27.48 -53.12 -6.27
C ALA A 426 26.28 -53.49 -5.38
N GLY A 427 26.33 -54.66 -4.69
CA GLY A 427 25.14 -55.23 -4.09
C GLY A 427 24.08 -55.53 -5.19
N THR A 428 23.68 -56.75 -5.35
CA THR A 428 22.82 -57.21 -6.45
C THR A 428 21.53 -56.44 -6.66
N ASP A 429 21.06 -55.68 -5.66
CA ASP A 429 19.80 -54.92 -5.72
C ASP A 429 19.98 -53.43 -6.03
N ALA A 430 21.12 -52.82 -5.76
CA ALA A 430 21.31 -51.40 -5.88
C ALA A 430 21.33 -50.91 -7.36
N ALA A 431 22.00 -51.65 -8.25
CA ALA A 431 22.12 -51.32 -9.67
C ALA A 431 21.00 -51.92 -10.52
N ARG A 432 20.17 -52.78 -9.93
CA ARG A 432 19.11 -53.51 -10.64
C ARG A 432 17.98 -52.56 -11.02
N PRO A 433 17.57 -52.45 -12.32
CA PRO A 433 16.38 -51.69 -12.71
C PRO A 433 15.10 -52.30 -12.09
N GLU A 434 14.16 -51.45 -11.68
CA GLU A 434 12.91 -51.90 -11.01
C GLU A 434 12.01 -52.78 -11.89
N TRP A 435 12.12 -52.67 -13.22
CA TRP A 435 11.36 -53.42 -14.21
C TRP A 435 11.98 -54.80 -14.55
N LEU A 436 13.17 -55.08 -14.01
CA LEU A 436 13.90 -56.29 -14.35
C LEU A 436 13.27 -57.53 -13.68
N GLU A 437 12.79 -58.47 -14.50
CA GLU A 437 12.22 -59.73 -14.02
C GLU A 437 13.27 -60.60 -13.34
N ASP A 438 12.88 -61.46 -12.38
CA ASP A 438 13.76 -62.29 -11.55
C ASP A 438 14.50 -63.36 -12.35
N GLN A 439 14.09 -63.66 -13.57
CA GLN A 439 14.73 -64.62 -14.48
C GLN A 439 16.03 -64.07 -15.08
N TYR A 440 16.30 -62.77 -15.06
CA TYR A 440 17.48 -62.09 -15.58
C TYR A 440 18.45 -61.65 -14.49
N GLY A 441 19.71 -61.40 -14.86
CA GLY A 441 20.73 -61.02 -13.94
C GLY A 441 21.49 -62.24 -13.37
N ILE A 442 22.09 -62.14 -12.19
CA ILE A 442 22.87 -63.19 -11.56
C ILE A 442 21.92 -64.24 -10.95
N ARG A 443 22.07 -65.49 -11.43
CA ARG A 443 21.43 -66.73 -10.89
C ARG A 443 22.37 -67.90 -10.88
N ASP A 444 22.41 -68.58 -9.77
CA ASP A 444 23.24 -69.82 -9.64
C ASP A 444 24.69 -69.61 -10.06
N GLY A 445 25.26 -68.39 -9.87
CA GLY A 445 26.65 -68.08 -10.25
C GLY A 445 26.90 -67.76 -11.72
N LEU A 446 25.78 -67.65 -12.53
CA LEU A 446 25.83 -67.25 -13.92
C LEU A 446 24.99 -66.02 -14.12
N TYR A 447 25.31 -65.23 -15.16
CA TYR A 447 24.55 -64.03 -15.52
C TYR A 447 23.66 -64.32 -16.73
N TYR A 448 22.35 -63.98 -16.62
CA TYR A 448 21.37 -64.17 -17.69
C TYR A 448 21.02 -62.76 -18.26
N LEU A 449 21.30 -62.60 -19.56
CA LEU A 449 21.14 -61.37 -20.28
C LEU A 449 19.66 -61.10 -20.64
N THR A 450 19.26 -59.83 -20.60
CA THR A 450 17.99 -59.38 -21.16
C THR A 450 18.09 -59.15 -22.66
N GLU A 451 16.94 -59.01 -23.32
CA GLU A 451 16.92 -58.70 -24.75
C GLU A 451 17.59 -57.39 -25.09
N THR A 452 17.41 -56.37 -24.22
CA THR A 452 18.04 -55.04 -24.36
C THR A 452 19.56 -55.14 -24.25
N GLN A 453 20.06 -55.90 -23.31
CA GLN A 453 21.49 -56.23 -23.12
C GLN A 453 22.07 -56.97 -24.34
N ALA A 454 21.40 -58.00 -24.82
CA ALA A 454 21.81 -58.76 -26.00
C ALA A 454 21.85 -57.85 -27.24
N GLN A 455 20.90 -56.96 -27.40
CA GLN A 455 20.87 -55.93 -28.47
C GLN A 455 22.11 -55.03 -28.37
N ALA A 456 22.44 -54.52 -27.20
CA ALA A 456 23.61 -53.67 -26.97
C ALA A 456 24.95 -54.41 -27.28
N ILE A 457 25.02 -55.69 -27.00
CA ILE A 457 26.19 -56.53 -27.38
C ILE A 457 26.33 -56.67 -28.89
N LEU A 458 25.18 -56.88 -29.60
CA LEU A 458 25.20 -56.98 -31.07
C LEU A 458 25.55 -55.67 -31.78
N GLU A 459 25.25 -54.52 -31.16
CA GLU A 459 25.58 -53.18 -31.67
C GLU A 459 27.00 -52.74 -31.31
N LEU A 460 27.77 -53.55 -30.61
CA LEU A 460 29.12 -53.24 -30.17
C LEU A 460 30.08 -53.17 -31.39
N ARG A 461 30.70 -52.00 -31.54
CA ARG A 461 31.62 -51.74 -32.66
C ARG A 461 32.97 -52.40 -32.38
N LEU A 462 33.57 -52.96 -33.42
CA LEU A 462 34.83 -53.72 -33.33
C LEU A 462 36.00 -52.96 -32.67
N HIS A 463 36.09 -51.64 -32.82
CA HIS A 463 37.12 -50.85 -32.15
C HIS A 463 36.98 -50.80 -30.61
N ARG A 464 35.81 -51.08 -30.06
CA ARG A 464 35.56 -51.16 -28.61
C ARG A 464 36.04 -52.47 -27.97
N LEU A 465 36.51 -53.43 -28.77
CA LEU A 465 37.09 -54.69 -28.27
C LEU A 465 38.55 -54.57 -27.86
N THR A 466 39.16 -53.41 -27.95
CA THR A 466 40.52 -53.14 -27.48
C THR A 466 40.64 -53.08 -25.97
N GLY A 467 41.79 -53.50 -25.38
CA GLY A 467 41.97 -53.49 -23.93
C GLY A 467 41.75 -52.10 -23.27
N LEU A 468 42.18 -51.06 -23.95
CA LEU A 468 41.92 -49.64 -23.46
C LEU A 468 40.45 -49.29 -23.40
N GLU A 469 39.62 -49.75 -24.30
CA GLU A 469 38.17 -49.51 -24.28
C GLU A 469 37.47 -50.38 -23.21
N HIS A 470 38.01 -51.58 -22.95
CA HIS A 470 37.55 -52.43 -21.85
C HIS A 470 37.75 -51.69 -20.48
N GLU A 471 38.95 -51.16 -20.24
CA GLU A 471 39.21 -50.40 -19.02
C GLU A 471 38.26 -49.19 -18.89
N LYS A 472 38.00 -48.47 -19.97
CA LYS A 472 37.07 -47.34 -19.95
C LYS A 472 35.61 -47.74 -19.58
N ILE A 473 35.14 -48.89 -20.09
CA ILE A 473 33.81 -49.39 -19.76
C ILE A 473 33.73 -49.77 -18.29
N LEU A 474 34.78 -50.38 -17.76
CA LEU A 474 34.86 -50.73 -16.35
C LEU A 474 34.94 -49.50 -15.44
N ASP A 475 35.68 -48.50 -15.84
CA ASP A 475 35.77 -47.23 -15.09
C ASP A 475 34.46 -46.43 -15.15
N GLU A 476 33.79 -46.39 -16.32
CA GLU A 476 32.45 -45.81 -16.46
C GLU A 476 31.46 -46.53 -15.54
N TYR A 477 31.47 -47.85 -15.50
CA TYR A 477 30.59 -48.63 -14.65
C TYR A 477 30.83 -48.38 -13.15
N LYS A 478 32.13 -48.31 -12.71
CA LYS A 478 32.46 -47.99 -11.32
C LYS A 478 31.92 -46.60 -10.93
N ALA A 479 32.20 -45.58 -11.75
CA ALA A 479 31.74 -44.23 -11.52
C ALA A 479 30.20 -44.17 -11.43
N LEU A 480 29.53 -44.95 -12.26
CA LEU A 480 28.06 -45.03 -12.27
C LEU A 480 27.49 -45.72 -11.03
N LEU A 481 28.20 -46.71 -10.48
CA LEU A 481 27.82 -47.36 -9.21
C LEU A 481 27.97 -46.38 -8.02
N ASP A 482 29.05 -45.60 -8.02
CA ASP A 482 29.25 -44.58 -7.00
C ASP A 482 28.15 -43.50 -7.11
N GLU A 483 27.73 -43.09 -8.31
CA GLU A 483 26.63 -42.21 -8.59
C GLU A 483 25.29 -42.80 -8.12
N ILE A 484 24.98 -44.07 -8.42
CA ILE A 484 23.77 -44.75 -7.95
C ILE A 484 23.73 -44.79 -6.41
N ALA A 485 24.86 -45.10 -5.77
CA ALA A 485 24.92 -45.09 -4.31
C ALA A 485 24.60 -43.71 -3.71
N GLU A 486 25.13 -42.66 -4.29
CA GLU A 486 24.84 -41.27 -3.86
C GLU A 486 23.39 -40.93 -4.11
N LEU A 487 22.81 -41.22 -5.28
CA LEU A 487 21.41 -40.98 -5.58
C LEU A 487 20.48 -41.73 -4.64
N MET A 488 20.80 -42.99 -4.30
CA MET A 488 20.05 -43.74 -3.29
C MET A 488 20.19 -43.17 -1.89
N HIS A 489 21.36 -42.66 -1.53
CA HIS A 489 21.57 -41.97 -0.25
C HIS A 489 20.73 -40.71 -0.14
N ILE A 490 20.65 -39.91 -1.21
CA ILE A 490 19.78 -38.69 -1.25
C ILE A 490 18.33 -39.07 -1.05
N LEU A 491 17.84 -40.15 -1.66
CA LEU A 491 16.45 -40.60 -1.51
C LEU A 491 16.16 -41.23 -0.13
N ALA A 492 17.13 -41.85 0.50
CA ALA A 492 16.97 -42.49 1.79
C ALA A 492 17.13 -41.58 3.00
N SER A 493 17.83 -40.43 2.84
CA SER A 493 18.14 -39.49 3.90
C SER A 493 17.59 -38.12 3.61
N THR A 494 16.59 -37.68 4.40
CA THR A 494 16.08 -36.30 4.35
C THR A 494 17.19 -35.28 4.60
N GLU A 495 18.14 -35.59 5.47
CA GLU A 495 19.27 -34.72 5.79
C GLU A 495 20.15 -34.50 4.55
N ARG A 496 20.52 -35.57 3.84
CA ARG A 496 21.33 -35.49 2.61
C ARG A 496 20.57 -34.73 1.50
N LEU A 497 19.27 -34.99 1.36
CA LEU A 497 18.41 -34.25 0.43
C LEU A 497 18.46 -32.74 0.72
N MET A 498 18.37 -32.36 1.99
CA MET A 498 18.44 -30.94 2.40
C MET A 498 19.85 -30.36 2.22
N GLU A 499 20.91 -31.16 2.36
CA GLU A 499 22.27 -30.71 2.02
C GLU A 499 22.41 -30.40 0.54
N VAL A 500 21.91 -31.24 -0.36
CA VAL A 500 21.94 -30.99 -1.80
C VAL A 500 21.19 -29.69 -2.14
N ILE A 501 20.01 -29.43 -1.53
CA ILE A 501 19.25 -28.17 -1.71
C ILE A 501 20.09 -27.00 -1.22
N ARG A 502 20.78 -27.13 -0.09
CA ARG A 502 21.63 -26.09 0.48
C ARG A 502 22.79 -25.75 -0.45
N GLU A 503 23.53 -26.80 -0.92
CA GLU A 503 24.63 -26.63 -1.86
C GLU A 503 24.20 -25.93 -3.15
N GLU A 504 23.03 -26.27 -3.69
CA GLU A 504 22.48 -25.63 -4.89
C GLU A 504 22.08 -24.14 -4.65
N LEU A 505 21.48 -23.84 -3.50
CA LEU A 505 21.13 -22.46 -3.14
C LEU A 505 22.38 -21.60 -2.93
N GLU A 506 23.41 -22.14 -2.27
CA GLU A 506 24.71 -21.49 -2.09
C GLU A 506 25.38 -21.20 -3.44
N ALA A 507 25.36 -22.16 -4.36
CA ALA A 507 25.90 -21.97 -5.71
C ALA A 507 25.16 -20.87 -6.49
N VAL A 508 23.85 -20.77 -6.33
CA VAL A 508 23.04 -19.68 -6.95
C VAL A 508 23.39 -18.34 -6.29
N ARG A 509 23.49 -18.27 -4.96
CA ARG A 509 23.89 -17.05 -4.25
C ARG A 509 25.26 -16.57 -4.72
N ASP A 510 26.24 -17.44 -4.76
CA ASP A 510 27.62 -17.09 -5.13
C ASP A 510 27.75 -16.74 -6.62
N GLY A 511 26.90 -17.32 -7.48
CA GLY A 511 26.92 -17.08 -8.92
C GLY A 511 26.18 -15.83 -9.41
N TYR A 512 25.16 -15.38 -8.67
CA TYR A 512 24.25 -14.29 -9.08
C TYR A 512 24.00 -13.25 -8.02
N GLY A 513 24.48 -13.44 -6.78
CA GLY A 513 24.32 -12.47 -5.69
C GLY A 513 24.97 -11.13 -6.00
N ASP A 514 24.32 -10.05 -5.66
CA ASP A 514 24.81 -8.68 -5.74
C ASP A 514 24.48 -7.89 -4.47
N ALA A 515 25.06 -6.71 -4.34
CA ALA A 515 24.79 -5.84 -3.20
C ALA A 515 23.36 -5.29 -3.22
N ARG A 516 22.81 -5.06 -2.03
CA ARG A 516 21.54 -4.36 -1.86
C ARG A 516 21.61 -2.97 -2.50
N ARG A 517 20.56 -2.58 -3.20
CA ARG A 517 20.44 -1.27 -3.84
C ARG A 517 19.63 -0.30 -3.00
N THR A 518 18.49 -0.76 -2.43
CA THR A 518 17.58 0.06 -1.64
C THR A 518 18.07 0.17 -0.20
N GLU A 519 18.29 1.36 0.29
CA GLU A 519 18.66 1.64 1.67
C GLU A 519 17.42 1.71 2.56
N ILE A 520 17.47 1.08 3.73
CA ILE A 520 16.40 1.13 4.74
C ILE A 520 16.84 2.10 5.82
N THR A 521 16.24 3.30 5.83
CA THR A 521 16.56 4.33 6.82
C THR A 521 15.71 4.19 8.06
N ALA A 522 16.25 4.58 9.22
CA ALA A 522 15.44 4.79 10.41
C ALA A 522 14.34 5.80 10.09
N ALA A 523 13.14 5.57 10.63
CA ALA A 523 12.00 6.41 10.35
C ALA A 523 12.27 7.89 10.66
N THR A 524 12.68 8.63 9.64
CA THR A 524 12.56 10.08 9.68
C THR A 524 11.09 10.52 9.52
N HIS A 525 10.16 9.56 9.39
CA HIS A 525 8.72 9.79 9.17
C HIS A 525 7.79 8.87 9.96
N ASP A 526 8.28 8.13 10.94
CA ASP A 526 7.47 7.77 12.11
C ASP A 526 7.49 8.89 13.19
N ILE A 527 8.16 9.99 12.91
CA ILE A 527 7.74 11.28 13.40
C ILE A 527 6.54 11.63 12.51
N ASP A 528 5.36 11.30 12.97
CA ASP A 528 4.09 11.79 12.45
C ASP A 528 4.32 13.29 12.17
N MET A 529 3.92 13.82 11.00
CA MET A 529 3.98 15.30 10.81
C MET A 529 3.37 16.01 12.02
N GLU A 530 2.54 15.29 12.76
CA GLU A 530 1.96 15.64 14.02
C GLU A 530 3.00 15.79 15.14
N GLU A 531 4.07 14.99 15.20
CA GLU A 531 5.14 15.10 16.21
C GLU A 531 6.15 16.23 15.94
N LEU A 532 6.24 16.68 14.69
CA LEU A 532 7.07 17.84 14.29
C LEU A 532 6.37 19.18 14.55
N ILE A 533 5.05 19.17 14.79
CA ILE A 533 4.27 20.36 15.10
C ILE A 533 4.23 20.50 16.62
N ALA A 534 4.69 21.64 17.12
CA ALA A 534 4.63 21.92 18.53
C ALA A 534 3.17 21.81 19.03
N ARG A 535 2.99 21.16 20.19
CA ARG A 535 1.70 21.13 20.86
C ARG A 535 1.45 22.47 21.51
N GLU A 536 0.67 23.30 20.86
CA GLU A 536 0.34 24.65 21.30
C GLU A 536 -1.17 24.81 21.28
N ASP A 537 -1.68 25.54 22.25
CA ASP A 537 -3.07 25.95 22.25
C ASP A 537 -3.28 27.08 21.26
N VAL A 538 -4.28 26.95 20.44
CA VAL A 538 -4.58 27.87 19.36
C VAL A 538 -6.04 28.29 19.36
N VAL A 539 -6.27 29.48 18.86
CA VAL A 539 -7.62 30.00 18.61
C VAL A 539 -7.97 29.76 17.15
N VAL A 540 -8.94 28.90 16.90
CA VAL A 540 -9.52 28.67 15.57
C VAL A 540 -10.72 29.61 15.41
N THR A 541 -10.74 30.35 14.31
CA THR A 541 -11.86 31.26 13.98
C THR A 541 -12.51 30.84 12.68
N LEU A 542 -13.83 30.80 12.67
CA LEU A 542 -14.67 30.64 11.50
C LEU A 542 -15.50 31.90 11.30
N SER A 543 -15.46 32.51 10.11
CA SER A 543 -16.26 33.64 9.77
C SER A 543 -17.60 33.24 9.14
N HIS A 544 -18.56 34.17 9.07
CA HIS A 544 -19.86 33.99 8.44
C HIS A 544 -19.78 33.67 6.95
N GLU A 545 -18.80 34.27 6.23
CA GLU A 545 -18.46 33.88 4.84
C GLU A 545 -17.63 32.56 4.76
N VAL A 546 -17.57 31.79 5.88
CA VAL A 546 -17.00 30.47 5.97
C VAL A 546 -15.47 30.47 5.73
N TYR A 547 -14.76 31.55 6.12
CA TYR A 547 -13.30 31.57 6.17
C TYR A 547 -12.82 31.00 7.50
N VAL A 548 -11.85 30.12 7.43
CA VAL A 548 -11.24 29.49 8.61
C VAL A 548 -9.76 29.82 8.69
N LYS A 549 -9.27 30.04 9.91
CA LYS A 549 -7.84 30.17 10.23
C LYS A 549 -7.61 29.79 11.68
N TYR A 550 -6.35 29.51 12.01
CA TYR A 550 -5.94 29.43 13.42
C TYR A 550 -4.78 30.37 13.71
N LYS A 551 -4.63 30.69 14.99
CA LYS A 551 -3.55 31.49 15.53
C LYS A 551 -3.18 31.00 16.93
N ILE A 552 -1.88 31.00 17.28
CA ILE A 552 -1.37 30.58 18.58
C ILE A 552 -1.98 31.47 19.68
N LEU A 553 -2.46 30.84 20.76
CA LEU A 553 -3.14 31.53 21.86
C LEU A 553 -2.22 32.52 22.56
N SER A 554 -0.93 32.21 22.73
CA SER A 554 0.06 33.11 23.35
C SER A 554 0.28 34.44 22.60
N ASP A 555 -0.08 34.48 21.31
CA ASP A 555 -0.06 35.76 20.55
C ASP A 555 -1.20 36.74 20.90
N TYR A 556 -2.16 36.30 21.72
CA TYR A 556 -3.20 37.13 22.28
C TYR A 556 -2.75 37.61 23.65
N GLU A 557 -2.04 38.77 23.69
CA GLU A 557 -1.66 39.41 24.93
C GLU A 557 -2.88 39.77 25.78
N ALA A 558 -2.90 39.34 27.04
CA ALA A 558 -3.91 39.73 28.00
C ALA A 558 -3.89 41.25 28.20
N GLN A 559 -5.04 41.90 28.02
CA GLN A 559 -5.17 43.35 28.27
C GLN A 559 -5.84 43.62 29.63
N ARG A 560 -5.27 44.54 30.42
CA ARG A 560 -5.87 44.98 31.70
C ARG A 560 -7.27 45.55 31.52
N ARG A 561 -8.11 45.39 32.54
CA ARG A 561 -9.47 45.93 32.60
C ARG A 561 -9.50 47.40 32.11
N GLY A 562 -10.35 47.75 31.11
CA GLY A 562 -10.51 49.07 30.54
C GLY A 562 -9.67 49.34 29.27
N GLY A 563 -8.92 48.37 28.76
CA GLY A 563 -8.20 48.47 27.48
C GLY A 563 -9.18 48.41 26.28
N LYS A 564 -8.86 49.15 25.20
CA LYS A 564 -9.59 49.02 23.92
C LYS A 564 -9.25 47.67 23.36
N GLY A 565 -10.19 46.74 23.26
CA GLY A 565 -10.03 45.45 22.65
C GLY A 565 -9.37 45.56 21.27
N LYS A 566 -8.49 44.60 20.94
CA LYS A 566 -7.88 44.51 19.60
C LYS A 566 -8.78 43.65 18.72
N SER A 567 -9.18 44.16 17.54
CA SER A 567 -9.98 43.39 16.58
C SER A 567 -9.29 42.05 16.19
N ALA A 568 -10.01 40.96 16.25
CA ALA A 568 -9.50 39.63 15.92
C ALA A 568 -9.20 39.41 14.40
N THR A 569 -9.79 40.24 13.54
CA THR A 569 -9.63 40.16 12.08
C THR A 569 -9.95 41.53 11.45
N LYS A 570 -9.19 41.89 10.38
CA LYS A 570 -9.66 42.96 9.45
C LYS A 570 -10.60 42.28 8.46
N MET A 571 -11.87 42.67 8.49
CA MET A 571 -12.91 42.10 7.63
C MET A 571 -13.39 43.10 6.61
N LYS A 572 -13.99 42.63 5.50
CA LYS A 572 -14.87 43.49 4.66
C LYS A 572 -16.07 43.84 5.49
N ASP A 573 -16.76 44.90 5.09
CA ASP A 573 -17.86 45.51 5.84
C ASP A 573 -19.07 44.58 6.10
N GLU A 574 -19.05 43.33 5.60
CA GLU A 574 -20.17 42.37 5.66
C GLU A 574 -19.81 41.01 6.27
N ASP A 575 -18.54 40.74 6.68
CA ASP A 575 -18.11 39.43 7.26
C ASP A 575 -17.76 39.57 8.75
N PHE A 576 -18.08 38.56 9.57
CA PHE A 576 -17.81 38.57 11.01
C PHE A 576 -17.43 37.18 11.49
N ILE A 577 -16.82 37.06 12.67
CA ILE A 577 -16.50 35.78 13.26
C ILE A 577 -17.78 35.17 13.81
N GLU A 578 -18.18 34.06 13.17
CA GLU A 578 -19.37 33.32 13.59
C GLU A 578 -19.04 32.33 14.72
N ARG A 579 -17.85 31.73 14.69
CA ARG A 579 -17.39 30.81 15.72
C ARG A 579 -15.93 31.01 16.06
N LEU A 580 -15.64 30.92 17.35
CA LEU A 580 -14.32 30.92 17.93
C LEU A 580 -14.21 29.69 18.83
N LEU A 581 -13.16 28.87 18.68
CA LEU A 581 -12.90 27.77 19.56
C LEU A 581 -11.41 27.73 19.92
N VAL A 582 -11.13 27.34 21.14
CA VAL A 582 -9.77 27.05 21.61
C VAL A 582 -9.56 25.55 21.46
N ALA A 583 -8.47 25.17 20.83
CA ALA A 583 -8.11 23.79 20.60
C ALA A 583 -6.58 23.66 20.60
N ASN A 584 -6.07 22.45 20.80
CA ASN A 584 -4.65 22.18 20.62
C ASN A 584 -4.33 21.93 19.13
N THR A 585 -3.14 22.27 18.69
CA THR A 585 -2.69 22.04 17.30
C THR A 585 -2.91 20.60 16.83
N HIS A 586 -2.85 19.63 17.74
CA HIS A 586 -3.00 18.19 17.46
C HIS A 586 -4.44 17.68 17.54
N ASP A 587 -5.39 18.50 18.00
CA ASP A 587 -6.78 18.07 18.10
C ASP A 587 -7.41 17.80 16.74
N ASN A 588 -8.38 16.91 16.75
CA ASN A 588 -9.24 16.72 15.59
C ASN A 588 -10.40 17.70 15.65
N ILE A 589 -10.75 18.24 14.52
CA ILE A 589 -11.97 19.03 14.35
C ILE A 589 -12.95 18.21 13.53
N LEU A 590 -14.12 17.96 14.12
CA LEU A 590 -15.26 17.41 13.41
C LEU A 590 -16.16 18.54 12.91
N CYS A 591 -16.29 18.67 11.60
CA CYS A 591 -17.15 19.65 10.94
C CYS A 591 -18.44 18.96 10.48
N PHE A 592 -19.57 19.34 11.04
CA PHE A 592 -20.89 18.83 10.69
C PHE A 592 -21.60 19.76 9.73
N SER A 593 -22.18 19.21 8.66
CA SER A 593 -22.86 19.99 7.64
C SER A 593 -24.38 19.97 7.78
N THR A 594 -25.03 20.96 7.18
CA THR A 594 -26.51 21.04 7.08
C THR A 594 -27.13 19.81 6.44
N ARG A 595 -26.37 19.07 5.61
CA ARG A 595 -26.80 17.82 4.96
C ARG A 595 -26.61 16.56 5.79
N GLY A 596 -26.23 16.69 7.07
CA GLY A 596 -26.01 15.58 7.98
C GLY A 596 -24.75 14.77 7.70
N LYS A 597 -23.78 15.35 6.98
CA LYS A 597 -22.42 14.78 6.82
C LYS A 597 -21.47 15.34 7.86
N THR A 598 -20.42 14.59 8.16
CA THR A 598 -19.30 15.05 8.98
C THR A 598 -18.00 14.90 8.23
N TYR A 599 -17.12 15.88 8.39
CA TYR A 599 -15.77 15.91 7.86
C TYR A 599 -14.80 16.01 9.04
N ARG A 600 -13.60 15.47 8.90
CA ARG A 600 -12.55 15.55 9.92
C ARG A 600 -11.33 16.29 9.39
N LEU A 601 -10.84 17.22 10.15
CA LEU A 601 -9.61 17.96 9.94
C LEU A 601 -8.76 17.88 11.20
N LYS A 602 -7.44 17.97 11.06
CA LYS A 602 -6.52 18.29 12.15
C LYS A 602 -6.37 19.81 12.25
N VAL A 603 -6.25 20.34 13.45
CA VAL A 603 -6.11 21.78 13.67
C VAL A 603 -4.92 22.35 12.89
N TYR A 604 -3.78 21.65 12.88
CA TYR A 604 -2.58 22.07 12.14
C TYR A 604 -2.76 22.09 10.60
N GLN A 605 -3.79 21.46 10.06
CA GLN A 605 -4.12 21.50 8.62
C GLN A 605 -4.84 22.78 8.21
N LEU A 606 -5.36 23.52 9.17
CA LEU A 606 -5.94 24.83 8.94
C LEU A 606 -4.84 25.85 8.60
N PRO A 607 -5.16 26.93 7.87
CA PRO A 607 -4.17 27.95 7.58
C PRO A 607 -3.77 28.73 8.85
N HIS A 608 -2.49 28.71 9.18
CA HIS A 608 -1.94 29.64 10.16
C HIS A 608 -1.97 31.04 9.53
N ALA A 609 -2.54 32.00 10.22
CA ALA A 609 -2.67 33.36 9.68
C ALA A 609 -2.57 34.42 10.75
N THR A 610 -2.00 35.57 10.37
CA THR A 610 -1.91 36.75 11.25
C THR A 610 -3.33 37.23 11.63
N ARG A 611 -3.42 37.99 12.73
CA ARG A 611 -4.69 38.54 13.24
C ARG A 611 -5.52 39.28 12.17
N THR A 612 -4.83 39.96 11.27
CA THR A 612 -5.48 40.81 10.21
C THR A 612 -5.75 40.07 8.91
N ALA A 613 -5.30 38.83 8.74
CA ALA A 613 -5.54 38.04 7.54
C ALA A 613 -6.93 37.38 7.60
N ARG A 614 -7.57 37.21 6.45
CA ARG A 614 -8.91 36.58 6.32
C ARG A 614 -8.97 35.09 6.59
N GLY A 615 -7.89 34.35 6.39
CA GLY A 615 -7.87 32.88 6.35
C GLY A 615 -8.18 32.32 4.96
N LYS A 616 -8.60 31.06 4.88
CA LYS A 616 -9.02 30.39 3.63
C LYS A 616 -10.48 29.98 3.71
N PRO A 617 -11.23 30.03 2.60
CA PRO A 617 -12.59 29.50 2.57
C PRO A 617 -12.59 28.01 2.91
N ILE A 618 -13.49 27.55 3.77
CA ILE A 618 -13.55 26.14 4.20
C ILE A 618 -13.88 25.20 3.02
N VAL A 619 -14.57 25.70 2.00
CA VAL A 619 -14.83 24.97 0.75
C VAL A 619 -13.55 24.59 -0.04
N ASN A 620 -12.46 25.33 0.20
CA ASN A 620 -11.15 24.99 -0.38
C ASN A 620 -10.38 23.94 0.45
N ILE A 621 -10.88 23.61 1.64
CA ILE A 621 -10.27 22.65 2.56
C ILE A 621 -11.10 21.38 2.63
N LEU A 622 -12.45 21.52 2.62
CA LEU A 622 -13.41 20.43 2.67
C LEU A 622 -14.15 20.30 1.32
N PRO A 623 -14.38 19.07 0.82
CA PRO A 623 -15.13 18.83 -0.42
C PRO A 623 -16.63 18.94 -0.18
N LEU A 624 -17.10 20.16 0.09
CA LEU A 624 -18.53 20.46 0.29
C LEU A 624 -19.28 20.45 -1.04
N GLU A 625 -20.52 19.98 -1.01
CA GLU A 625 -21.44 20.02 -2.15
C GLU A 625 -22.06 21.43 -2.31
N GLU A 626 -22.59 21.74 -3.48
CA GLU A 626 -23.23 23.02 -3.73
C GLU A 626 -24.41 23.25 -2.76
N GLY A 627 -24.41 24.39 -2.08
CA GLY A 627 -25.41 24.74 -1.07
C GLY A 627 -25.23 24.09 0.31
N GLU A 628 -24.22 23.23 0.49
CA GLU A 628 -23.87 22.61 1.78
C GLU A 628 -23.11 23.61 2.66
N ARG A 629 -23.53 23.78 3.92
CA ARG A 629 -22.90 24.67 4.91
C ARG A 629 -22.49 23.89 6.14
N ILE A 630 -21.49 24.36 6.87
CA ILE A 630 -21.07 23.80 8.15
C ILE A 630 -21.97 24.36 9.26
N THR A 631 -22.65 23.47 9.97
CA THR A 631 -23.57 23.79 11.08
C THR A 631 -22.85 23.83 12.42
N ALA A 632 -21.91 22.90 12.63
CA ALA A 632 -21.19 22.78 13.88
C ALA A 632 -19.73 22.38 13.65
N ILE A 633 -18.84 22.91 14.48
CA ILE A 633 -17.43 22.55 14.55
C ILE A 633 -17.13 22.15 15.97
N LEU A 634 -16.67 20.92 16.18
CA LEU A 634 -16.39 20.37 17.50
C LEU A 634 -14.93 19.93 17.56
N PRO A 635 -14.13 20.45 18.52
CA PRO A 635 -12.80 19.95 18.80
C PRO A 635 -12.92 18.60 19.50
N VAL A 636 -12.10 17.63 19.10
CA VAL A 636 -12.04 16.29 19.67
C VAL A 636 -10.58 15.93 19.89
N ASP A 637 -10.21 15.79 21.14
CA ASP A 637 -8.91 15.32 21.59
C ASP A 637 -8.80 13.79 21.42
N GLU A 638 -9.80 13.04 21.95
CA GLU A 638 -9.81 11.58 21.94
C GLU A 638 -11.19 11.03 21.56
N PHE A 639 -11.22 10.00 20.71
CA PHE A 639 -12.44 9.31 20.29
C PHE A 639 -12.87 8.23 21.30
N SER A 640 -13.27 8.64 22.49
CA SER A 640 -13.72 7.75 23.54
C SER A 640 -15.09 7.11 23.22
N PRO A 641 -15.28 5.80 23.52
CA PRO A 641 -16.60 5.15 23.41
C PRO A 641 -17.60 5.61 24.48
N GLU A 642 -17.16 6.29 25.53
CA GLU A 642 -17.98 6.78 26.63
C GLU A 642 -18.59 8.16 26.35
N LYS A 643 -18.06 8.87 25.35
CA LYS A 643 -18.60 10.13 24.85
C LYS A 643 -19.50 9.91 23.63
N PHE A 644 -20.45 10.78 23.45
CA PHE A 644 -21.43 10.70 22.38
C PHE A 644 -21.52 12.03 21.61
N ILE A 645 -21.83 11.93 20.32
CA ILE A 645 -22.28 13.06 19.51
C ILE A 645 -23.80 13.11 19.56
N PHE A 646 -24.34 14.18 20.15
CA PHE A 646 -25.77 14.45 20.16
C PHE A 646 -26.13 15.43 19.05
N MET A 647 -27.13 15.10 18.26
CA MET A 647 -27.52 15.85 17.05
C MET A 647 -29.01 16.20 17.13
N ALA A 648 -29.37 17.39 16.64
CA ALA A 648 -30.77 17.82 16.51
C ALA A 648 -31.03 18.40 15.13
N THR A 649 -32.18 18.10 14.56
CA THR A 649 -32.62 18.61 13.26
C THR A 649 -33.76 19.64 13.40
N GLY A 650 -34.00 20.43 12.35
CA GLY A 650 -35.04 21.42 12.30
C GLY A 650 -36.44 20.89 12.57
N ASP A 651 -36.72 19.65 12.14
CA ASP A 651 -37.98 18.96 12.40
C ASP A 651 -38.13 18.40 13.84
N GLY A 652 -37.20 18.72 14.72
CA GLY A 652 -37.20 18.27 16.11
C GLY A 652 -36.84 16.79 16.31
N THR A 653 -36.20 16.18 15.34
CA THR A 653 -35.60 14.85 15.48
C THR A 653 -34.24 14.96 16.17
N VAL A 654 -33.96 14.03 17.07
CA VAL A 654 -32.67 13.96 17.79
C VAL A 654 -32.04 12.60 17.65
N LYS A 655 -30.72 12.58 17.75
CA LYS A 655 -29.93 11.37 17.62
C LYS A 655 -28.70 11.42 18.51
N LYS A 656 -28.37 10.27 19.10
CA LYS A 656 -27.18 10.07 19.93
C LYS A 656 -26.33 8.97 19.33
N THR A 657 -25.06 9.25 19.00
CA THR A 657 -24.14 8.30 18.36
C THR A 657 -22.81 8.28 19.13
N PRO A 658 -22.24 7.10 19.47
CA PRO A 658 -20.94 7.03 20.15
C PRO A 658 -19.84 7.73 19.35
N LEU A 659 -18.99 8.52 20.04
CA LEU A 659 -17.95 9.35 19.44
C LEU A 659 -16.91 8.51 18.68
N ASN A 660 -16.60 7.30 19.15
CA ASN A 660 -15.66 6.41 18.49
C ASN A 660 -16.08 6.00 17.06
N GLN A 661 -17.37 6.10 16.70
CA GLN A 661 -17.84 5.83 15.34
C GLN A 661 -17.39 6.90 14.33
N PHE A 662 -16.86 8.03 14.78
CA PHE A 662 -16.35 9.12 13.98
C PHE A 662 -14.81 9.14 13.91
N ALA A 663 -14.12 8.14 14.47
CA ALA A 663 -12.66 8.06 14.45
C ALA A 663 -12.08 7.91 13.02
N ASN A 664 -12.82 7.27 12.10
CA ASN A 664 -12.38 7.00 10.73
C ASN A 664 -13.27 7.70 9.70
N VAL A 665 -13.17 9.02 9.62
CA VAL A 665 -13.85 9.84 8.61
C VAL A 665 -13.00 9.87 7.33
N ARG A 666 -13.58 9.48 6.19
CA ARG A 666 -12.92 9.55 4.89
C ARG A 666 -12.85 10.99 4.38
N SER A 667 -11.94 11.27 3.43
CA SER A 667 -11.76 12.61 2.85
C SER A 667 -13.02 13.19 2.20
N ASN A 668 -13.90 12.32 1.66
CA ASN A 668 -15.19 12.73 1.06
C ASN A 668 -16.33 12.87 2.08
N GLY A 669 -16.02 12.88 3.37
CA GLY A 669 -16.98 12.96 4.45
C GLY A 669 -17.64 11.62 4.80
N LEU A 670 -18.44 11.65 5.86
CA LEU A 670 -19.11 10.52 6.45
C LEU A 670 -20.54 10.91 6.82
N ILE A 671 -21.52 10.08 6.50
CA ILE A 671 -22.91 10.34 6.94
C ILE A 671 -22.99 10.23 8.47
N ALA A 672 -23.36 11.31 9.13
CA ALA A 672 -23.58 11.39 10.56
C ALA A 672 -25.04 11.12 10.93
N VAL A 673 -25.99 11.62 10.12
CA VAL A 673 -27.42 11.39 10.27
C VAL A 673 -28.08 11.35 8.90
N ASN A 674 -29.02 10.45 8.69
CA ASN A 674 -29.91 10.49 7.52
C ASN A 674 -31.05 11.48 7.79
N LEU A 675 -31.01 12.61 7.09
CA LEU A 675 -32.06 13.63 7.13
C LEU A 675 -33.24 13.17 6.26
N ARG A 676 -34.43 13.68 6.60
CA ARG A 676 -35.62 13.59 5.75
C ARG A 676 -35.55 14.71 4.68
N ASP A 677 -36.38 14.54 3.65
CA ASP A 677 -36.50 15.59 2.64
C ASP A 677 -36.93 16.92 3.31
N ASP A 678 -36.24 18.00 2.94
CA ASP A 678 -36.45 19.38 3.46
C ASP A 678 -36.04 19.61 4.94
N ASP A 679 -35.47 18.61 5.66
CA ASP A 679 -34.94 18.81 7.01
C ASP A 679 -33.44 19.18 6.97
N SER A 680 -32.97 19.85 7.99
CA SER A 680 -31.56 20.23 8.12
C SER A 680 -31.02 19.95 9.52
N LEU A 681 -29.75 19.65 9.62
CA LEU A 681 -29.05 19.53 10.89
C LEU A 681 -28.81 20.93 11.45
N ILE A 682 -29.34 21.24 12.64
CA ILE A 682 -29.28 22.59 13.24
C ILE A 682 -28.30 22.67 14.43
N GLY A 683 -28.07 21.58 15.14
CA GLY A 683 -27.20 21.59 16.31
C GLY A 683 -26.53 20.25 16.53
N VAL A 684 -25.27 20.30 16.93
CA VAL A 684 -24.46 19.14 17.31
C VAL A 684 -23.63 19.50 18.52
N ASP A 685 -23.55 18.59 19.47
CA ASP A 685 -22.71 18.75 20.65
C ASP A 685 -22.17 17.40 21.16
N ILE A 686 -21.13 17.45 22.00
CA ILE A 686 -20.56 16.28 22.63
C ILE A 686 -21.19 16.09 24.02
N THR A 687 -21.67 14.88 24.31
CA THR A 687 -22.25 14.52 25.61
C THR A 687 -21.52 13.33 26.25
N ASN A 688 -21.68 13.20 27.56
CA ASN A 688 -21.03 12.15 28.36
C ASN A 688 -21.94 10.95 28.68
N GLY A 689 -23.17 10.92 28.16
CA GLY A 689 -24.14 9.84 28.43
C GLY A 689 -25.17 10.14 29.51
N ASP A 690 -24.95 11.17 30.32
CA ASP A 690 -25.81 11.57 31.49
C ASP A 690 -26.19 13.08 31.46
N SER A 691 -26.13 13.69 30.30
CA SER A 691 -26.42 15.12 30.14
C SER A 691 -27.92 15.38 29.93
N ASP A 692 -28.38 16.56 30.37
CA ASP A 692 -29.67 17.08 29.94
C ASP A 692 -29.56 17.69 28.54
N ILE A 693 -30.64 17.65 27.80
CA ILE A 693 -30.75 18.20 26.46
C ILE A 693 -31.90 19.21 26.42
N MET A 694 -31.64 20.37 25.84
CA MET A 694 -32.65 21.40 25.64
C MET A 694 -32.81 21.71 24.16
N LEU A 695 -34.07 21.71 23.68
CA LEU A 695 -34.41 22.04 22.30
C LEU A 695 -35.35 23.26 22.33
N PHE A 696 -34.98 24.31 21.63
CA PHE A 696 -35.76 25.55 21.53
C PHE A 696 -36.41 25.66 20.15
N SER A 697 -37.67 26.00 20.10
CA SER A 697 -38.39 26.19 18.85
C SER A 697 -38.58 27.66 18.51
N LYS A 698 -38.78 27.92 17.22
CA LYS A 698 -39.05 29.23 16.64
C LYS A 698 -40.30 29.91 17.28
N ALA A 699 -41.29 29.12 17.66
CA ALA A 699 -42.49 29.56 18.39
C ALA A 699 -42.23 29.87 19.87
N GLY A 700 -41.00 29.86 20.34
CA GLY A 700 -40.64 30.24 21.71
C GLY A 700 -40.90 29.19 22.78
N LYS A 701 -40.99 27.91 22.39
CA LYS A 701 -41.12 26.78 23.31
C LYS A 701 -39.79 26.08 23.52
N VAL A 702 -39.65 25.36 24.63
CA VAL A 702 -38.49 24.59 24.99
C VAL A 702 -38.88 23.25 25.57
N VAL A 703 -38.15 22.19 25.20
CA VAL A 703 -38.21 20.89 25.83
C VAL A 703 -36.86 20.59 26.47
N ARG A 704 -36.85 20.28 27.76
CA ARG A 704 -35.68 19.76 28.50
C ARG A 704 -35.91 18.32 28.87
N PHE A 705 -34.97 17.41 28.51
CA PHE A 705 -35.04 15.99 28.84
C PHE A 705 -33.64 15.44 29.01
N SER A 706 -33.49 14.36 29.79
CA SER A 706 -32.22 13.69 29.96
C SER A 706 -31.88 12.85 28.69
N GLU A 707 -30.65 12.86 28.27
CA GLU A 707 -30.15 12.12 27.08
C GLU A 707 -30.29 10.59 27.23
N ASP A 708 -30.49 10.04 28.44
CA ASP A 708 -30.77 8.63 28.70
C ASP A 708 -32.08 8.18 28.00
N LYS A 709 -33.01 9.10 27.72
CA LYS A 709 -34.24 8.84 26.98
C LYS A 709 -34.00 8.65 25.46
N VAL A 710 -32.77 8.89 24.98
CA VAL A 710 -32.35 8.68 23.62
C VAL A 710 -31.31 7.57 23.58
N ARG A 711 -31.71 6.40 23.06
CA ARG A 711 -30.77 5.28 22.90
C ARG A 711 -29.64 5.64 21.95
N ALA A 712 -28.47 5.14 22.20
CA ALA A 712 -27.36 5.22 21.26
C ALA A 712 -27.70 4.50 19.93
N MET A 713 -27.43 5.14 18.82
CA MET A 713 -27.77 4.67 17.48
C MET A 713 -26.55 4.75 16.56
N GLY A 714 -26.52 3.89 15.53
CA GLY A 714 -25.50 3.95 14.50
C GLY A 714 -25.63 5.19 13.62
N ARG A 715 -24.56 5.56 12.92
CA ARG A 715 -24.45 6.80 12.11
C ARG A 715 -25.54 6.99 11.06
N THR A 716 -25.96 5.91 10.39
CA THR A 716 -26.97 5.94 9.32
C THR A 716 -28.43 5.96 9.81
N ALA A 717 -28.68 6.00 11.12
CA ALA A 717 -30.03 6.10 11.66
C ALA A 717 -30.60 7.52 11.48
N ALA A 718 -31.89 7.66 11.23
CA ALA A 718 -32.57 8.93 11.11
C ALA A 718 -32.85 9.62 12.47
N GLY A 719 -32.73 8.89 13.61
CA GLY A 719 -32.99 9.46 14.93
C GLY A 719 -34.39 9.16 15.46
N VAL A 720 -34.75 9.83 16.55
CA VAL A 720 -36.05 9.73 17.23
C VAL A 720 -36.59 11.13 17.50
N ARG A 721 -37.89 11.26 17.67
CA ARG A 721 -38.51 12.57 17.96
C ARG A 721 -38.04 13.08 19.33
N GLY A 722 -37.41 14.24 19.31
CA GLY A 722 -36.99 14.99 20.51
C GLY A 722 -38.08 15.95 21.00
N MET A 723 -38.62 16.77 20.10
CA MET A 723 -39.67 17.76 20.33
C MET A 723 -40.86 17.53 19.40
N LYS A 724 -42.09 17.77 19.87
CA LYS A 724 -43.30 17.77 19.04
C LYS A 724 -43.59 19.22 18.69
N LEU A 725 -43.32 19.56 17.42
CA LEU A 725 -43.54 20.88 16.87
C LEU A 725 -45.03 21.06 16.41
N ALA A 726 -45.50 22.31 16.37
CA ALA A 726 -46.71 22.71 15.69
C ALA A 726 -46.44 22.80 14.18
N ASP A 727 -47.51 22.99 13.37
CA ASP A 727 -47.34 23.19 11.94
C ASP A 727 -46.55 24.53 11.72
N GLU A 728 -45.59 24.47 10.80
CA GLU A 728 -44.63 25.56 10.45
C GLU A 728 -43.65 25.99 11.57
N ASP A 729 -43.61 25.29 12.71
CA ASP A 729 -42.60 25.51 13.74
C ASP A 729 -41.35 24.70 13.49
N GLN A 730 -40.18 25.19 13.87
CA GLN A 730 -38.89 24.54 13.72
C GLN A 730 -38.07 24.67 15.00
N VAL A 731 -37.19 23.68 15.24
CA VAL A 731 -36.16 23.78 16.27
C VAL A 731 -35.08 24.76 15.75
N VAL A 732 -34.66 25.69 16.58
CA VAL A 732 -33.66 26.72 16.23
C VAL A 732 -32.37 26.59 17.04
N SER A 733 -32.40 25.94 18.23
CA SER A 733 -31.22 25.74 19.04
C SER A 733 -31.26 24.42 19.79
N LEU A 734 -30.09 23.79 19.89
CA LEU A 734 -29.74 22.66 20.76
C LEU A 734 -28.77 23.21 21.83
N ILE A 735 -29.07 22.97 23.09
CA ILE A 735 -28.19 23.28 24.22
C ILE A 735 -28.02 22.00 25.05
N VAL A 736 -26.79 21.69 25.39
CA VAL A 736 -26.41 20.72 26.43
C VAL A 736 -26.03 21.54 27.66
N PRO A 737 -26.94 21.74 28.61
CA PRO A 737 -26.70 22.70 29.70
C PRO A 737 -25.64 22.18 30.67
N SER A 738 -24.71 23.06 31.05
CA SER A 738 -23.90 22.88 32.26
C SER A 738 -24.72 23.14 33.51
N ASN A 739 -24.19 22.79 34.67
CA ASN A 739 -24.94 22.92 35.95
C ASN A 739 -25.11 24.39 36.39
N GLU A 740 -24.37 25.32 35.86
CA GLU A 740 -24.35 26.74 36.25
C GLU A 740 -24.69 27.59 35.00
N GLY A 741 -25.28 28.78 35.25
CA GLY A 741 -25.63 29.76 34.23
C GLY A 741 -27.11 29.88 33.89
N ASP A 742 -27.40 30.89 33.10
CA ASP A 742 -28.76 31.25 32.65
C ASP A 742 -28.97 30.90 31.18
N ILE A 743 -30.18 30.72 30.74
CA ILE A 743 -30.52 30.56 29.33
C ILE A 743 -30.92 31.94 28.77
N LEU A 744 -30.13 32.46 27.84
CA LEU A 744 -30.41 33.64 27.06
C LEU A 744 -31.21 33.26 25.80
N THR A 745 -32.39 33.84 25.61
CA THR A 745 -33.21 33.63 24.42
C THR A 745 -33.39 34.97 23.68
N VAL A 746 -33.15 34.97 22.36
CA VAL A 746 -33.24 36.17 21.50
C VAL A 746 -34.25 35.95 20.38
N THR A 747 -34.96 36.99 20.04
CA THR A 747 -36.01 36.98 19.00
C THR A 747 -35.65 37.90 17.81
N GLN A 748 -36.33 37.70 16.70
CA GLN A 748 -36.03 38.33 15.41
C GLN A 748 -36.05 39.85 15.47
N ASN A 749 -36.95 40.45 16.25
CA ASN A 749 -37.10 41.92 16.34
C ASN A 749 -36.19 42.53 17.44
N GLY A 750 -35.11 41.81 17.83
CA GLY A 750 -34.07 42.30 18.74
C GLY A 750 -34.47 42.32 20.22
N TYR A 751 -35.47 41.56 20.63
CA TYR A 751 -35.84 41.36 22.03
C TYR A 751 -35.18 40.08 22.57
N GLY A 752 -34.86 40.07 23.83
CA GLY A 752 -34.36 38.90 24.49
C GLY A 752 -34.40 38.98 26.00
N LYS A 753 -34.03 37.93 26.65
CA LYS A 753 -33.99 37.82 28.11
C LYS A 753 -33.09 36.64 28.53
N ARG A 754 -32.59 36.71 29.73
CA ARG A 754 -32.02 35.55 30.42
C ARG A 754 -33.00 34.97 31.44
N THR A 755 -32.97 33.67 31.61
CA THR A 755 -33.85 32.93 32.55
C THR A 755 -33.04 31.82 33.20
N GLU A 756 -33.13 31.69 34.51
CA GLU A 756 -32.45 30.66 35.28
C GLU A 756 -32.75 29.26 34.74
N LEU A 757 -31.72 28.43 34.63
CA LEU A 757 -31.83 27.05 34.17
C LEU A 757 -32.83 26.23 35.04
N ALA A 758 -32.93 26.54 36.31
CA ALA A 758 -33.85 25.88 37.28
C ALA A 758 -35.33 26.06 36.95
N GLU A 759 -35.69 27.16 36.22
CA GLU A 759 -37.07 27.37 35.77
C GLU A 759 -37.53 26.42 34.66
N TYR A 760 -36.61 25.69 34.02
CA TYR A 760 -36.92 24.75 32.95
C TYR A 760 -37.05 23.32 33.47
N PRO A 761 -38.29 22.79 33.65
CA PRO A 761 -38.50 21.46 34.22
C PRO A 761 -38.02 20.36 33.25
N THR A 762 -37.28 19.41 33.74
CA THR A 762 -36.92 18.20 32.99
C THR A 762 -38.16 17.32 32.77
N LYS A 763 -38.49 17.01 31.53
CA LYS A 763 -39.66 16.22 31.10
C LYS A 763 -39.25 15.07 30.18
N GLY A 764 -40.22 14.30 29.72
CA GLY A 764 -39.96 13.32 28.65
C GLY A 764 -39.77 14.03 27.26
N ARG A 765 -38.99 13.39 26.40
CA ARG A 765 -38.87 13.80 25.00
C ARG A 765 -40.21 13.69 24.23
N ALA A 766 -40.28 14.25 23.02
CA ALA A 766 -41.47 14.22 22.14
C ALA A 766 -42.71 14.90 22.71
N THR A 767 -42.55 15.88 23.60
CA THR A 767 -43.60 16.78 24.12
C THR A 767 -43.57 18.11 23.38
N GLN A 768 -44.61 18.90 23.52
CA GLN A 768 -44.65 20.29 22.98
C GLN A 768 -43.80 21.27 23.82
N GLY A 769 -43.30 20.83 24.96
CA GLY A 769 -42.49 21.63 25.85
C GLY A 769 -43.25 22.65 26.66
N VAL A 770 -42.49 23.58 27.22
CA VAL A 770 -42.99 24.72 27.97
C VAL A 770 -42.60 26.01 27.26
N VAL A 771 -43.24 27.12 27.57
CA VAL A 771 -42.87 28.42 27.02
C VAL A 771 -41.52 28.85 27.59
N SER A 772 -40.56 29.17 26.75
CA SER A 772 -39.31 29.82 27.09
C SER A 772 -39.45 31.35 27.04
N ILE A 773 -39.99 31.86 25.95
CA ILE A 773 -40.28 33.26 25.74
C ILE A 773 -41.67 33.42 25.08
N LYS A 774 -42.47 34.38 25.48
CA LYS A 774 -43.77 34.60 24.87
C LYS A 774 -43.62 35.39 23.56
N VAL A 775 -43.76 34.69 22.43
CA VAL A 775 -43.67 35.24 21.09
C VAL A 775 -44.94 36.06 20.76
N SER A 776 -44.81 37.22 20.14
CA SER A 776 -45.86 38.14 19.69
C SER A 776 -45.36 38.94 18.49
N GLU A 777 -46.25 39.67 17.79
CA GLU A 777 -45.86 40.54 16.68
C GLU A 777 -44.81 41.60 17.07
N ARG A 778 -44.75 41.98 18.35
CA ARG A 778 -43.79 42.95 18.88
C ARG A 778 -42.37 42.45 18.84
N ASN A 779 -42.12 41.22 19.31
CA ASN A 779 -40.78 40.67 19.45
C ASN A 779 -40.40 39.66 18.37
N GLY A 780 -41.33 39.20 17.57
CA GLY A 780 -41.08 38.26 16.51
C GLY A 780 -40.70 36.81 16.99
N PRO A 781 -40.50 35.87 16.07
CA PRO A 781 -40.10 34.52 16.39
C PRO A 781 -38.69 34.45 17.05
N VAL A 782 -38.42 33.34 17.74
CA VAL A 782 -37.10 33.08 18.32
C VAL A 782 -36.10 32.76 17.21
N VAL A 783 -34.95 33.42 17.31
CA VAL A 783 -33.80 33.19 16.41
C VAL A 783 -32.80 32.19 17.01
N GLY A 784 -32.61 32.28 18.32
CA GLY A 784 -31.66 31.40 18.98
C GLY A 784 -31.73 31.46 20.51
N ALA A 785 -31.16 30.45 21.15
CA ALA A 785 -30.95 30.41 22.59
C ALA A 785 -29.53 29.86 22.86
N VAL A 786 -28.89 30.42 23.87
CA VAL A 786 -27.55 30.01 24.34
C VAL A 786 -27.51 30.01 25.88
N GLN A 787 -26.70 29.14 26.45
CA GLN A 787 -26.41 29.20 27.89
C GLN A 787 -25.31 30.25 28.14
N VAL A 788 -25.48 31.10 29.16
CA VAL A 788 -24.57 32.20 29.47
C VAL A 788 -24.33 32.30 30.96
N GLU A 789 -23.16 32.83 31.31
CA GLU A 789 -22.77 33.19 32.67
C GLU A 789 -22.72 34.73 32.81
N GLU A 790 -22.68 35.21 34.04
CA GLU A 790 -22.82 36.66 34.32
C GLU A 790 -21.63 37.47 33.78
N GLY A 791 -20.42 36.84 33.68
CA GLY A 791 -19.21 37.44 33.12
C GLY A 791 -19.15 37.45 31.61
N ASP A 792 -20.00 36.67 30.92
CA ASP A 792 -19.99 36.53 29.47
C ASP A 792 -20.43 37.78 28.73
N GLU A 793 -20.08 37.79 27.46
CA GLU A 793 -20.62 38.72 26.48
C GLU A 793 -21.35 37.96 25.39
N MET A 794 -22.30 38.62 24.79
CA MET A 794 -23.00 38.07 23.63
C MET A 794 -22.83 38.97 22.39
N MET A 795 -22.79 38.36 21.25
CA MET A 795 -22.81 39.03 19.94
C MET A 795 -24.09 38.67 19.22
N MET A 796 -24.78 39.68 18.75
CA MET A 796 -25.97 39.54 17.89
C MET A 796 -25.67 40.09 16.51
N ILE A 797 -26.20 39.45 15.49
CA ILE A 797 -26.08 39.90 14.11
C ILE A 797 -27.42 40.01 13.45
N THR A 798 -27.55 41.03 12.61
CA THR A 798 -28.72 41.26 11.77
C THR A 798 -28.48 40.85 10.32
N ASP A 799 -29.54 40.66 9.54
CA ASP A 799 -29.50 40.38 8.10
C ASP A 799 -28.90 41.54 7.26
N ALA A 800 -28.85 42.73 7.81
CA ALA A 800 -28.17 43.91 7.23
C ALA A 800 -26.66 43.95 7.59
N GLY A 801 -26.13 42.95 8.34
CA GLY A 801 -24.73 42.89 8.74
C GLY A 801 -24.38 43.73 9.98
N THR A 802 -25.36 44.31 10.68
CA THR A 802 -25.11 45.05 11.92
C THR A 802 -24.73 44.09 13.05
N LEU A 803 -23.59 44.35 13.68
CA LEU A 803 -23.05 43.58 14.82
C LEU A 803 -23.22 44.39 16.11
N VAL A 804 -23.86 43.78 17.11
CA VAL A 804 -23.96 44.36 18.43
C VAL A 804 -23.40 43.41 19.47
N ARG A 805 -22.47 43.90 20.27
CA ARG A 805 -21.85 43.20 21.41
C ARG A 805 -22.41 43.78 22.70
N THR A 806 -22.95 42.92 23.54
CA THR A 806 -23.60 43.33 24.81
C THR A 806 -23.11 42.41 25.91
N ARG A 807 -22.88 42.95 27.10
CA ARG A 807 -22.55 42.15 28.30
C ARG A 807 -23.79 41.40 28.78
N VAL A 808 -23.64 40.14 29.14
CA VAL A 808 -24.74 39.31 29.67
C VAL A 808 -25.33 39.91 30.95
N ALA A 809 -24.51 40.51 31.80
CA ALA A 809 -24.93 41.19 33.01
C ALA A 809 -25.95 42.37 32.77
N GLU A 810 -25.94 42.95 31.56
CA GLU A 810 -26.86 44.03 31.19
C GLU A 810 -28.23 43.51 30.75
N VAL A 811 -28.38 42.21 30.53
CA VAL A 811 -29.63 41.58 30.11
C VAL A 811 -30.45 41.20 31.35
N SER A 812 -31.69 41.66 31.40
CA SER A 812 -32.58 41.37 32.51
C SER A 812 -32.86 39.88 32.69
N GLN A 813 -32.64 39.37 33.90
CA GLN A 813 -33.04 38.02 34.29
C GLN A 813 -34.55 38.06 34.66
N VAL A 814 -35.36 37.34 33.92
CA VAL A 814 -36.80 37.29 34.09
C VAL A 814 -37.40 35.91 33.82
N GLY A 815 -38.51 35.60 34.42
CA GLY A 815 -39.14 34.28 34.30
C GLY A 815 -39.59 33.95 32.86
N ARG A 816 -39.80 32.67 32.60
CA ARG A 816 -40.06 32.06 31.31
C ARG A 816 -41.22 32.73 30.52
N ASN A 817 -42.29 33.07 31.20
CA ASN A 817 -43.52 33.50 30.55
C ASN A 817 -43.57 35.01 30.28
N THR A 818 -42.51 35.63 29.83
CA THR A 818 -42.37 37.04 29.50
C THR A 818 -41.96 37.23 28.03
N GLN A 819 -42.11 38.50 27.53
CA GLN A 819 -41.74 38.83 26.14
C GLN A 819 -40.28 39.29 25.99
N GLY A 820 -39.52 39.39 27.08
CA GLY A 820 -38.14 39.89 27.09
C GLY A 820 -38.06 41.44 27.06
N VAL A 821 -36.81 41.92 27.03
CA VAL A 821 -36.44 43.32 26.94
C VAL A 821 -35.78 43.60 25.58
N THR A 822 -35.72 44.87 25.15
CA THR A 822 -35.02 45.23 23.92
C THR A 822 -33.50 45.09 24.16
N LEU A 823 -32.82 44.24 23.38
CA LEU A 823 -31.37 44.05 23.37
C LEU A 823 -30.71 44.86 22.27
N ILE A 824 -31.31 44.85 21.08
CA ILE A 824 -30.89 45.67 19.93
C ILE A 824 -32.09 46.37 19.35
N ARG A 825 -31.93 47.59 18.91
CA ARG A 825 -32.96 48.32 18.11
C ARG A 825 -32.65 48.09 16.64
N THR A 826 -33.46 47.28 15.98
CA THR A 826 -33.40 47.05 14.55
C THR A 826 -34.04 48.18 13.80
N VAL A 827 -33.54 48.56 12.63
CA VAL A 827 -34.13 49.52 11.72
C VAL A 827 -35.32 48.88 11.00
N GLU A 828 -36.19 49.63 10.33
CA GLU A 828 -37.34 49.13 9.54
C GLU A 828 -36.77 48.10 8.49
N ASP A 829 -37.32 46.91 8.43
CA ASP A 829 -36.91 45.77 7.60
C ASP A 829 -35.58 45.05 8.02
N GLU A 830 -34.99 45.38 9.17
CA GLU A 830 -33.84 44.69 9.69
C GLU A 830 -34.22 43.65 10.76
N SER A 831 -33.69 42.44 10.67
CA SER A 831 -34.00 41.34 11.58
C SER A 831 -32.74 40.72 12.18
N VAL A 832 -32.75 40.34 13.46
CA VAL A 832 -31.70 39.53 14.04
C VAL A 832 -31.76 38.15 13.44
N VAL A 833 -30.60 37.66 12.96
CA VAL A 833 -30.45 36.34 12.31
C VAL A 833 -29.49 35.40 13.03
N GLY A 834 -28.67 35.93 13.93
CA GLY A 834 -27.69 35.12 14.66
C GLY A 834 -27.42 35.63 16.08
N LEU A 835 -27.04 34.70 16.95
CA LEU A 835 -26.66 34.89 18.33
C LEU A 835 -25.44 34.03 18.67
N GLN A 836 -24.42 34.66 19.28
CA GLN A 836 -23.19 33.93 19.70
C GLN A 836 -22.78 34.39 21.10
N ARG A 837 -22.47 33.44 21.98
CA ARG A 837 -21.81 33.68 23.28
C ARG A 837 -20.33 33.93 23.03
N ILE A 838 -19.74 34.82 23.78
CA ILE A 838 -18.31 35.04 23.88
C ILE A 838 -17.95 34.84 25.35
N ASP A 839 -17.16 33.77 25.62
CA ASP A 839 -16.72 33.46 26.96
C ASP A 839 -15.77 34.54 27.50
N GLU A 840 -15.85 34.85 28.79
CA GLU A 840 -14.84 35.66 29.45
C GLU A 840 -13.54 34.89 29.46
N VAL A 841 -12.46 35.46 28.93
CA VAL A 841 -11.14 34.86 29.00
C VAL A 841 -10.67 34.99 30.44
N GLU A 842 -10.71 33.93 31.24
CA GLU A 842 -10.13 33.90 32.59
C GLU A 842 -8.65 34.28 32.50
N GLU A 843 -8.26 35.29 33.29
CA GLU A 843 -6.84 35.63 33.53
C GLU A 843 -6.22 34.46 34.31
N VAL A 844 -5.37 33.66 33.65
CA VAL A 844 -4.52 32.68 34.35
C VAL A 844 -3.55 33.47 35.21
N GLU A 845 -3.76 33.49 36.55
CA GLU A 845 -2.77 33.96 37.49
C GLU A 845 -1.54 33.04 37.42
N LEU A 846 -0.47 33.55 36.82
CA LEU A 846 0.85 32.95 36.94
C LEU A 846 1.36 33.11 38.39
N PRO A 847 1.94 32.06 39.00
CA PRO A 847 2.54 32.20 40.34
C PRO A 847 3.73 33.14 40.28
N GLU A 848 3.74 34.11 41.23
CA GLU A 848 4.87 34.99 41.48
C GLU A 848 6.10 34.13 41.82
N GLY A 849 7.12 34.15 40.97
CA GLY A 849 8.41 33.49 41.13
C GLY A 849 9.58 34.39 40.87
N GLU A 850 10.17 34.79 42.00
CA GLU A 850 11.57 35.20 42.23
C GLU A 850 12.25 36.20 41.24
N GLU A 851 12.42 37.41 41.77
CA GLU A 851 13.33 38.45 41.28
C GLU A 851 14.76 37.90 41.17
N ALA A 852 15.31 37.87 39.97
CA ALA A 852 16.73 37.72 39.75
C ALA A 852 17.34 39.10 39.48
N GLU A 853 18.20 39.53 40.33
CA GLU A 853 19.00 40.78 40.36
C GLU A 853 19.73 40.94 39.00
N ALA A 854 19.47 42.06 38.36
CA ALA A 854 20.26 42.57 37.26
C ALA A 854 21.41 43.43 37.75
N THR A 855 22.60 42.96 37.62
CA THR A 855 23.85 43.74 37.77
C THR A 855 24.03 44.66 36.58
N GLU A 856 24.01 45.96 36.85
CA GLU A 856 24.46 47.02 35.92
C GLU A 856 25.96 46.89 35.64
N ALA A 857 26.34 47.00 34.38
CA ALA A 857 27.69 47.36 33.95
C ALA A 857 27.59 48.37 32.80
N ASN A 858 27.96 49.59 33.17
CA ASN A 858 28.20 50.71 32.27
C ASN A 858 29.27 50.43 31.23
N ALA A 859 29.08 50.86 30.00
CA ALA A 859 30.11 51.40 29.15
C ALA A 859 29.56 52.38 28.12
N GLU A 860 29.94 53.61 28.30
CA GLU A 860 29.86 54.73 27.32
C GLU A 860 30.69 54.42 26.07
N GLY A 861 30.25 54.93 24.93
CA GLY A 861 31.10 54.99 23.74
C GLY A 861 30.42 55.43 22.44
N GLN A 862 30.27 56.73 22.27
CA GLN A 862 30.41 57.55 21.05
C GLN A 862 29.95 57.00 19.69
N ALA A 863 29.00 57.71 19.08
CA ALA A 863 28.74 57.76 17.64
C ALA A 863 29.87 58.51 16.89
N PRO A 864 30.09 58.20 15.63
CA PRO A 864 30.46 59.27 14.70
C PRO A 864 29.50 59.41 13.49
N GLU A 865 29.45 60.66 13.11
CA GLU A 865 28.76 61.39 12.08
C GLU A 865 28.83 60.80 10.65
N ALA A 866 27.80 61.08 9.88
CA ALA A 866 27.76 61.02 8.42
C ALA A 866 28.62 62.15 7.77
N PRO A 867 29.09 61.96 6.57
CA PRO A 867 29.27 63.04 5.65
C PRO A 867 28.40 62.99 4.41
N ALA A 868 28.10 64.20 3.96
CA ALA A 868 27.19 64.66 2.96
C ALA A 868 27.58 64.28 1.53
N ALA A 869 26.61 64.42 0.66
CA ALA A 869 26.58 64.37 -0.77
C ALA A 869 27.66 65.22 -1.46
N ASP A 870 28.11 64.80 -2.60
CA ASP A 870 28.36 65.71 -3.72
C ASP A 870 28.10 65.06 -5.10
N ASP A 871 27.54 65.86 -5.97
CA ASP A 871 27.14 65.76 -7.36
C ASP A 871 28.28 65.42 -8.31
N ALA A 872 27.94 64.80 -9.43
CA ALA A 872 28.21 65.21 -10.82
C ALA A 872 28.06 63.97 -11.73
N ALA A 873 27.07 63.90 -12.57
CA ALA A 873 26.88 64.31 -13.94
C ALA A 873 27.76 63.68 -15.03
N GLU A 874 27.04 63.21 -16.10
CA GLU A 874 27.48 63.03 -17.50
C GLU A 874 28.34 61.77 -17.80
N GLY A 875 28.09 60.98 -18.75
CA GLY A 875 27.44 61.08 -20.06
C GLY A 875 27.77 59.89 -20.94
N SER A 876 26.93 59.72 -21.92
CA SER A 876 27.13 59.16 -23.26
C SER A 876 27.51 57.69 -23.44
N GLU A 877 26.56 56.92 -24.06
CA GLU A 877 26.51 56.50 -25.50
C GLU A 877 27.35 55.29 -25.90
N GLU A 878 26.59 54.41 -26.58
CA GLU A 878 27.02 53.51 -27.67
C GLU A 878 27.90 52.29 -27.26
N GLU A 879 27.47 51.06 -27.49
CA GLU A 879 26.99 50.27 -28.65
C GLU A 879 26.16 49.08 -28.20
#